data_770a4c269c5525d2e0db03d2f6d80ba8
#
_entry.id   770a4c269c5525d2e0db03d2f6d80ba8
#
_cell.length_a   1.000
_cell.length_b   1.000
_cell.length_c   1.000
_cell.angle_alpha   90.00
_cell.angle_beta   90.00
_cell.angle_gamma   90.00
#
_symmetry.space_group_name_H-M   'P 1'
#
loop_
_entity.id
_entity.type
_entity.pdbx_description
1 polymer ?
#
loop_
_entity_poly.entity_id
_entity_poly.type
_entity_poly.pdbx_seq_one_letter_code
_entity_poly.pdbx_strand_id
1 'polypeptide(L)'
;MTEATPHRYTAELANEIEKKWQAYWRDNHTFYAPNPVGDLAPQASQDQVELPKDKLNVQDMFPYPSGAGLHVGHPLSYIATDVYARYNRMLGKNVLHTLGYDAFGLPAEQYAIQTGTHPRTTTEANIANMRRQLAMLGLGHDPRRSVATTDPEFYRWTQWIFLQIYNAWFDEEQQKARPIEDLVRDLMSGARQTKDGRNFRDLTTEEKHKAIDEFRLVYLSDSMVNWCPGLGTVLANEEVTAEGRSERGNYPVFRKRLRQWMMRITDYSDRLLDDLDLLEWPEKVKSMQRNWIGRSRGAEVVFESPAGDITVFTTRPDTLFGASYVVLAPEHSLVDDLVADSYPTDVDTRWTNGEATPREAVDAYLRSIAAKSDVERQENKEKTGVFLGTYAVNPVNGEQVPIFIADYVLTGYGTGAIMAVPAHDERDYEFATVFGLPITPVLDGDVSEAAFTGDATHINSANESGLDLNGMGKDEAIEAALGWVVDKQKGSEKIQYKLRDWLFARQRYWGEPFPIVYDENGQAHGLPEDMLPVELPQVEDYNPVAFDPEDADSEPAPPLAKATDWVEVELDLGHGKQKYWRDTNVMPQWAGSSWYQLRYIDPTNTDALVDIENERYWTGPRPDEHGANDPGGVDLYVGGVEHAVLHLLYARFWHKVLYDLGFVTSKEPYRRLFNQGYIQAYAYTDSRGVYVPAAEVEEKDGKFFYQGEEVNREYGKMGKSLKNSVAPDEVAEDYGADTLRVYEMSMGPLDTSRPWATKDVVGAQRFLQRLWRLVVDEATGEVTVVDASLTEDDLKALHRTIAGVRDDYAHLRDNTVAAKLIEYVNYLTKTYPSGAPRDAVEPLVQMVSPLAPHIAEELWSLLGHPETITFEPFPEFAEQWLTDDTVEVPVQINGKVKARIDVATDASKDDLEAAALADDRVAALVDGKTVVKVIAIPGRMVNLVVK
;
A
#
# COMPACT_ATOMS: atom_id res chain seq x y z
N MET A 1 -33.23 -47.04 -9.09
CA MET A 1 -33.78 -45.99 -8.19
C MET A 1 -32.61 -45.56 -7.39
N THR A 2 -32.12 -44.33 -7.67
CA THR A 2 -31.09 -43.69 -6.82
C THR A 2 -31.78 -43.50 -5.46
N GLU A 3 -31.20 -44.02 -4.38
CA GLU A 3 -31.63 -43.77 -3.03
C GLU A 3 -31.75 -42.26 -2.83
N ALA A 4 -32.90 -41.79 -2.37
CA ALA A 4 -33.12 -40.39 -2.06
C ALA A 4 -32.19 -40.03 -0.89
N THR A 5 -31.31 -39.06 -1.09
CA THR A 5 -30.41 -38.50 -0.06
C THR A 5 -30.91 -37.10 0.34
N PRO A 6 -32.00 -36.98 1.10
CA PRO A 6 -32.65 -35.70 1.41
C PRO A 6 -31.78 -34.76 2.30
N HIS A 7 -30.78 -35.31 2.98
CA HIS A 7 -29.91 -34.60 3.89
C HIS A 7 -28.50 -34.38 3.32
N ARG A 8 -28.34 -34.55 2.00
CA ARG A 8 -27.07 -34.27 1.32
C ARG A 8 -26.75 -32.79 1.38
N TYR A 9 -25.46 -32.47 1.58
CA TYR A 9 -24.95 -31.10 1.54
C TYR A 9 -24.94 -30.60 0.09
N THR A 10 -26.02 -29.95 -0.30
CA THR A 10 -26.22 -29.30 -1.60
C THR A 10 -26.05 -27.79 -1.46
N ALA A 11 -26.00 -27.06 -2.57
CA ALA A 11 -26.01 -25.60 -2.54
C ALA A 11 -27.24 -25.02 -1.82
N GLU A 12 -28.40 -25.64 -2.01
CA GLU A 12 -29.65 -25.23 -1.32
C GLU A 12 -29.54 -25.39 0.19
N LEU A 13 -29.09 -26.54 0.67
CA LEU A 13 -28.87 -26.77 2.11
C LEU A 13 -27.78 -25.85 2.66
N ALA A 14 -26.67 -25.66 1.92
CA ALA A 14 -25.63 -24.73 2.30
C ALA A 14 -26.18 -23.31 2.50
N ASN A 15 -26.96 -22.81 1.55
CA ASN A 15 -27.57 -21.48 1.63
C ASN A 15 -28.55 -21.34 2.82
N GLU A 16 -29.30 -22.40 3.17
CA GLU A 16 -30.15 -22.42 4.36
C GLU A 16 -29.33 -22.35 5.65
N ILE A 17 -28.29 -23.16 5.77
CA ILE A 17 -27.38 -23.19 6.91
C ILE A 17 -26.69 -21.82 7.08
N GLU A 18 -26.20 -21.25 6.00
CA GLU A 18 -25.51 -19.97 6.00
C GLU A 18 -26.42 -18.83 6.49
N LYS A 19 -27.64 -18.74 5.98
CA LYS A 19 -28.64 -17.76 6.44
C LYS A 19 -29.00 -17.93 7.92
N LYS A 20 -29.17 -19.17 8.37
CA LYS A 20 -29.43 -19.51 9.77
C LYS A 20 -28.34 -18.97 10.69
N TRP A 21 -27.09 -19.25 10.39
CA TRP A 21 -25.97 -18.88 11.26
C TRP A 21 -25.60 -17.41 11.17
N GLN A 22 -25.73 -16.79 10.01
CA GLN A 22 -25.60 -15.34 9.87
C GLN A 22 -26.64 -14.59 10.71
N ALA A 23 -27.87 -15.08 10.75
CA ALA A 23 -28.91 -14.54 11.64
C ALA A 23 -28.55 -14.76 13.11
N TYR A 24 -28.10 -15.95 13.48
CA TYR A 24 -27.66 -16.25 14.85
C TYR A 24 -26.56 -15.29 15.32
N TRP A 25 -25.51 -15.11 14.52
CA TRP A 25 -24.39 -14.23 14.89
C TRP A 25 -24.83 -12.78 15.04
N ARG A 26 -25.70 -12.31 14.15
CA ARG A 26 -26.24 -10.95 14.24
C ARG A 26 -27.09 -10.76 15.50
N ASP A 27 -28.02 -11.68 15.75
CA ASP A 27 -29.00 -11.55 16.83
C ASP A 27 -28.36 -11.75 18.22
N ASN A 28 -27.25 -12.50 18.29
CA ASN A 28 -26.47 -12.72 19.52
C ASN A 28 -25.26 -11.79 19.66
N HIS A 29 -25.06 -10.84 18.74
CA HIS A 29 -23.92 -9.90 18.76
C HIS A 29 -22.55 -10.60 18.85
N THR A 30 -22.40 -11.72 18.18
CA THR A 30 -21.28 -12.66 18.33
C THR A 30 -19.93 -12.01 18.09
N PHE A 31 -19.84 -11.05 17.17
CA PHE A 31 -18.59 -10.41 16.79
C PHE A 31 -18.38 -9.01 17.37
N TYR A 32 -19.17 -8.62 18.35
CA TYR A 32 -18.98 -7.37 19.07
C TYR A 32 -17.69 -7.45 19.88
N ALA A 33 -16.79 -6.49 19.62
CA ALA A 33 -15.54 -6.36 20.34
C ALA A 33 -15.65 -5.21 21.35
N PRO A 34 -15.55 -5.46 22.67
CA PRO A 34 -15.68 -4.41 23.66
C PRO A 34 -14.42 -3.52 23.72
N ASN A 35 -14.66 -2.22 23.92
CA ASN A 35 -13.64 -1.25 24.28
C ASN A 35 -13.42 -1.18 25.80
N PRO A 36 -12.27 -0.66 26.27
CA PRO A 36 -12.07 -0.36 27.69
C PRO A 36 -13.05 0.66 28.27
N VAL A 37 -13.36 1.72 27.51
CA VAL A 37 -14.22 2.82 27.96
C VAL A 37 -15.19 3.28 26.87
N GLY A 38 -16.17 4.09 27.24
CA GLY A 38 -17.11 4.70 26.30
C GLY A 38 -18.28 3.82 25.90
N ASP A 39 -18.96 4.15 24.81
CA ASP A 39 -20.20 3.51 24.37
C ASP A 39 -20.05 2.03 24.02
N LEU A 40 -18.90 1.62 23.56
CA LEU A 40 -18.60 0.24 23.18
C LEU A 40 -17.93 -0.56 24.32
N ALA A 41 -17.84 0.01 25.51
CA ALA A 41 -17.41 -0.71 26.70
C ALA A 41 -18.48 -1.71 27.15
N PRO A 42 -18.10 -2.79 27.87
CA PRO A 42 -19.08 -3.69 28.47
C PRO A 42 -20.03 -2.90 29.36
N GLN A 43 -21.33 -3.11 29.22
CA GLN A 43 -22.28 -2.51 30.14
C GLN A 43 -22.00 -3.06 31.54
N ALA A 44 -21.88 -2.15 32.52
CA ALA A 44 -21.71 -2.50 33.91
C ALA A 44 -22.95 -3.25 34.46
N SER A 45 -23.07 -4.53 34.15
CA SER A 45 -23.75 -5.47 35.00
C SER A 45 -22.88 -5.71 36.23
N GLN A 46 -23.47 -6.02 37.37
CA GLN A 46 -22.87 -6.10 38.70
C GLN A 46 -21.56 -6.89 38.84
N ASP A 47 -21.06 -7.49 37.76
CA ASP A 47 -19.76 -8.12 37.63
C ASP A 47 -18.85 -7.22 36.75
N GLN A 48 -17.73 -6.75 37.29
CA GLN A 48 -16.70 -6.08 36.51
C GLN A 48 -16.16 -7.08 35.51
N VAL A 49 -16.58 -6.95 34.24
CA VAL A 49 -16.04 -7.75 33.15
C VAL A 49 -14.66 -7.15 32.82
N GLU A 50 -13.61 -7.81 33.29
CA GLU A 50 -12.24 -7.46 32.90
C GLU A 50 -12.04 -7.84 31.42
N LEU A 51 -11.58 -6.88 30.61
CA LEU A 51 -11.25 -7.16 29.22
C LEU A 51 -10.09 -8.14 29.14
N PRO A 52 -10.08 -9.04 28.14
CA PRO A 52 -8.91 -9.86 27.86
C PRO A 52 -7.67 -8.98 27.68
N LYS A 53 -6.55 -9.36 28.29
CA LYS A 53 -5.26 -8.69 28.07
C LYS A 53 -4.78 -8.90 26.64
N ASP A 54 -4.98 -10.12 26.15
CA ASP A 54 -4.67 -10.48 24.77
C ASP A 54 -5.76 -9.93 23.83
N LYS A 55 -5.33 -9.16 22.87
CA LYS A 55 -6.21 -8.58 21.87
C LYS A 55 -5.58 -8.66 20.48
N LEU A 56 -6.41 -8.53 19.47
CA LEU A 56 -5.98 -8.44 18.09
C LEU A 56 -6.81 -7.37 17.36
N ASN A 57 -6.13 -6.41 16.76
CA ASN A 57 -6.72 -5.46 15.84
C ASN A 57 -6.30 -5.87 14.41
N VAL A 58 -7.23 -6.40 13.66
CA VAL A 58 -7.00 -6.84 12.27
C VAL A 58 -7.90 -6.05 11.33
N GLN A 59 -7.32 -5.57 10.23
CA GLN A 59 -8.01 -4.72 9.27
C GLN A 59 -7.60 -5.03 7.84
N ASP A 60 -8.54 -4.83 6.94
CA ASP A 60 -8.31 -4.74 5.50
C ASP A 60 -8.32 -3.29 5.04
N MET A 61 -7.62 -3.01 3.95
CA MET A 61 -7.84 -1.77 3.22
C MET A 61 -9.28 -1.75 2.73
N PHE A 62 -10.01 -0.72 3.11
CA PHE A 62 -11.44 -0.66 2.85
C PHE A 62 -11.76 -0.39 1.36
N PRO A 63 -12.86 -0.95 0.84
CA PRO A 63 -13.19 -0.84 -0.57
C PRO A 63 -13.80 0.52 -0.93
N TYR A 64 -13.65 0.88 -2.20
CA TYR A 64 -14.45 1.92 -2.84
C TYR A 64 -15.81 1.33 -3.28
N PRO A 65 -16.96 1.89 -2.86
CA PRO A 65 -18.27 1.35 -3.19
C PRO A 65 -18.67 1.67 -4.63
N SER A 66 -18.24 0.83 -5.57
CA SER A 66 -18.61 0.95 -6.99
C SER A 66 -20.00 0.39 -7.27
N GLY A 67 -20.72 0.95 -8.24
CA GLY A 67 -22.10 0.62 -8.57
C GLY A 67 -22.38 -0.83 -8.94
N ALA A 68 -21.39 -1.53 -9.34
CA ALA A 68 -21.52 -2.91 -9.74
C ALA A 68 -21.19 -3.91 -8.62
N GLY A 69 -20.92 -3.47 -7.39
CA GLY A 69 -20.60 -4.32 -6.25
C GLY A 69 -19.21 -4.97 -6.34
N LEU A 70 -19.00 -6.04 -5.57
CA LEU A 70 -17.76 -6.80 -5.53
C LEU A 70 -17.70 -7.79 -6.71
N HIS A 71 -16.48 -8.08 -7.16
CA HIS A 71 -16.17 -9.31 -7.90
C HIS A 71 -15.35 -10.25 -7.01
N VAL A 72 -15.21 -11.52 -7.38
CA VAL A 72 -14.55 -12.55 -6.56
C VAL A 72 -13.09 -12.25 -6.18
N GLY A 73 -12.45 -11.30 -6.84
CA GLY A 73 -11.11 -10.86 -6.47
C GLY A 73 -11.03 -9.99 -5.22
N HIS A 74 -12.10 -9.29 -4.85
CA HIS A 74 -12.14 -8.45 -3.66
C HIS A 74 -12.16 -9.25 -2.36
N PRO A 75 -12.98 -10.32 -2.22
CA PRO A 75 -13.09 -11.06 -0.97
C PRO A 75 -11.83 -11.83 -0.57
N LEU A 76 -10.85 -12.00 -1.45
CA LEU A 76 -9.65 -12.77 -1.14
C LEU A 76 -8.98 -12.33 0.18
N SER A 77 -8.73 -11.03 0.34
CA SER A 77 -8.17 -10.51 1.58
C SER A 77 -9.17 -10.56 2.73
N TYR A 78 -10.44 -10.23 2.48
CA TYR A 78 -11.47 -10.16 3.51
C TYR A 78 -11.77 -11.54 4.12
N ILE A 79 -11.74 -12.59 3.31
CA ILE A 79 -11.86 -13.97 3.80
C ILE A 79 -10.62 -14.35 4.60
N ALA A 80 -9.43 -14.03 4.11
CA ALA A 80 -8.17 -14.36 4.80
C ALA A 80 -8.08 -13.69 6.17
N THR A 81 -8.43 -12.42 6.28
CA THR A 81 -8.45 -11.69 7.55
C THR A 81 -9.55 -12.21 8.48
N ASP A 82 -10.69 -12.60 7.94
CA ASP A 82 -11.76 -13.22 8.72
C ASP A 82 -11.34 -14.59 9.29
N VAL A 83 -10.68 -15.41 8.49
CA VAL A 83 -10.09 -16.68 8.93
C VAL A 83 -9.12 -16.44 10.09
N TYR A 84 -8.21 -15.49 9.92
CA TYR A 84 -7.23 -15.13 10.94
C TYR A 84 -7.89 -14.59 12.22
N ALA A 85 -8.91 -13.75 12.07
CA ALA A 85 -9.69 -13.21 13.19
C ALA A 85 -10.43 -14.31 13.95
N ARG A 86 -11.08 -15.24 13.25
CA ARG A 86 -11.80 -16.37 13.86
C ARG A 86 -10.84 -17.30 14.61
N TYR A 87 -9.71 -17.62 14.02
CA TYR A 87 -8.68 -18.42 14.66
C TYR A 87 -8.20 -17.76 15.98
N ASN A 88 -7.93 -16.46 15.96
CA ASN A 88 -7.48 -15.74 17.15
C ASN A 88 -8.57 -15.60 18.22
N ARG A 89 -9.87 -15.53 17.86
CA ARG A 89 -10.97 -15.62 18.84
C ARG A 89 -10.96 -16.96 19.57
N MET A 90 -10.71 -18.06 18.86
CA MET A 90 -10.58 -19.38 19.44
C MET A 90 -9.33 -19.53 20.31
N LEU A 91 -8.34 -18.64 20.19
CA LEU A 91 -7.22 -18.51 21.10
C LEU A 91 -7.53 -17.66 22.34
N GLY A 92 -8.76 -17.16 22.49
CA GLY A 92 -9.23 -16.37 23.64
C GLY A 92 -8.93 -14.88 23.55
N LYS A 93 -8.54 -14.37 22.38
CA LYS A 93 -8.26 -12.95 22.20
C LYS A 93 -9.54 -12.13 22.00
N ASN A 94 -9.51 -10.89 22.48
CA ASN A 94 -10.49 -9.89 22.07
C ASN A 94 -10.08 -9.38 20.68
N VAL A 95 -10.92 -9.61 19.67
CA VAL A 95 -10.60 -9.31 18.27
C VAL A 95 -11.47 -8.18 17.76
N LEU A 96 -10.84 -7.07 17.34
CA LEU A 96 -11.46 -6.01 16.57
C LEU A 96 -11.28 -6.31 15.09
N HIS A 97 -12.37 -6.58 14.41
CA HIS A 97 -12.41 -6.77 12.96
C HIS A 97 -13.66 -6.12 12.39
N THR A 98 -13.48 -5.24 11.43
CA THR A 98 -14.58 -4.55 10.75
C THR A 98 -14.15 -4.09 9.36
N LEU A 99 -15.09 -3.58 8.58
CA LEU A 99 -14.82 -3.00 7.27
C LEU A 99 -15.72 -1.79 7.06
N GLY A 100 -15.12 -0.69 6.62
CA GLY A 100 -15.80 0.53 6.20
C GLY A 100 -15.77 0.71 4.69
N TYR A 101 -16.03 1.96 4.25
CA TYR A 101 -16.14 2.30 2.83
C TYR A 101 -15.43 3.62 2.55
N ASP A 102 -14.50 3.58 1.61
CA ASP A 102 -13.87 4.78 1.06
C ASP A 102 -14.75 5.31 -0.08
N ALA A 103 -15.62 6.25 0.26
CA ALA A 103 -16.79 6.53 -0.56
C ALA A 103 -16.75 7.89 -1.28
N PHE A 104 -15.82 8.77 -0.97
CA PHE A 104 -15.55 9.98 -1.74
C PHE A 104 -14.74 9.67 -3.01
N GLY A 105 -14.75 10.58 -3.94
CA GLY A 105 -13.89 10.56 -5.11
C GLY A 105 -14.60 10.63 -6.45
N LEU A 106 -13.81 10.62 -7.49
CA LEU A 106 -14.19 10.91 -8.86
C LEU A 106 -15.22 9.95 -9.47
N PRO A 107 -15.25 8.63 -9.19
CA PRO A 107 -16.20 7.75 -9.85
C PRO A 107 -17.66 8.07 -9.57
N ALA A 108 -18.00 8.37 -8.30
CA ALA A 108 -19.36 8.74 -7.92
C ALA A 108 -19.75 10.10 -8.50
N GLU A 109 -18.83 11.05 -8.51
CA GLU A 109 -19.03 12.37 -9.09
C GLU A 109 -19.28 12.31 -10.60
N GLN A 110 -18.47 11.55 -11.33
CA GLN A 110 -18.67 11.36 -12.79
C GLN A 110 -20.00 10.71 -13.11
N TYR A 111 -20.42 9.72 -12.30
CA TYR A 111 -21.74 9.12 -12.47
C TYR A 111 -22.85 10.15 -12.22
N ALA A 112 -22.71 10.98 -11.18
CA ALA A 112 -23.63 12.06 -10.90
C ALA A 112 -23.74 13.06 -12.04
N ILE A 113 -22.62 13.45 -12.63
CA ILE A 113 -22.53 14.32 -13.81
C ILE A 113 -23.28 13.72 -14.99
N GLN A 114 -23.10 12.43 -15.27
CA GLN A 114 -23.71 11.74 -16.40
C GLN A 114 -25.23 11.54 -16.24
N THR A 115 -25.68 11.32 -15.01
CA THR A 115 -27.07 10.90 -14.72
C THR A 115 -27.94 11.98 -14.09
N GLY A 116 -27.34 13.06 -13.60
CA GLY A 116 -28.01 14.08 -12.80
C GLY A 116 -28.44 13.59 -11.40
N THR A 117 -28.00 12.40 -10.99
CA THR A 117 -28.28 11.83 -9.67
C THR A 117 -27.26 12.33 -8.66
N HIS A 118 -27.73 12.75 -7.46
CA HIS A 118 -26.82 13.19 -6.40
C HIS A 118 -25.81 12.08 -6.03
N PRO A 119 -24.50 12.38 -5.89
CA PRO A 119 -23.48 11.36 -5.61
C PRO A 119 -23.77 10.57 -4.34
N ARG A 120 -24.33 11.20 -3.30
CA ARG A 120 -24.72 10.54 -2.04
C ARG A 120 -25.71 9.42 -2.28
N THR A 121 -26.75 9.65 -3.05
CA THR A 121 -27.79 8.65 -3.33
C THR A 121 -27.20 7.38 -3.96
N THR A 122 -26.35 7.56 -4.95
CA THR A 122 -25.64 6.44 -5.62
C THR A 122 -24.67 5.76 -4.66
N THR A 123 -23.91 6.53 -3.91
CA THR A 123 -22.93 6.00 -2.94
C THR A 123 -23.59 5.18 -1.86
N GLU A 124 -24.68 5.66 -1.26
CA GLU A 124 -25.42 4.93 -0.22
C GLU A 124 -26.02 3.62 -0.76
N ALA A 125 -26.57 3.63 -1.97
CA ALA A 125 -27.06 2.41 -2.62
C ALA A 125 -25.93 1.39 -2.88
N ASN A 126 -24.78 1.86 -3.30
CA ASN A 126 -23.62 1.02 -3.54
C ASN A 126 -23.05 0.43 -2.24
N ILE A 127 -22.99 1.21 -1.17
CA ILE A 127 -22.59 0.75 0.17
C ILE A 127 -23.57 -0.32 0.66
N ALA A 128 -24.86 -0.11 0.52
CA ALA A 128 -25.87 -1.09 0.92
C ALA A 128 -25.71 -2.42 0.18
N ASN A 129 -25.44 -2.38 -1.13
CA ASN A 129 -25.19 -3.60 -1.91
C ASN A 129 -23.89 -4.31 -1.49
N MET A 130 -22.79 -3.58 -1.30
CA MET A 130 -21.54 -4.18 -0.82
C MET A 130 -21.70 -4.78 0.59
N ARG A 131 -22.40 -4.08 1.48
CA ARG A 131 -22.68 -4.59 2.83
C ARG A 131 -23.45 -5.91 2.78
N ARG A 132 -24.44 -6.02 1.89
CA ARG A 132 -25.17 -7.26 1.64
C ARG A 132 -24.25 -8.38 1.15
N GLN A 133 -23.38 -8.09 0.17
CA GLN A 133 -22.42 -9.08 -0.37
C GLN A 133 -21.42 -9.54 0.68
N LEU A 134 -20.91 -8.65 1.51
CA LEU A 134 -19.98 -8.98 2.59
C LEU A 134 -20.67 -9.83 3.68
N ALA A 135 -21.92 -9.50 4.04
CA ALA A 135 -22.69 -10.28 4.98
C ALA A 135 -22.96 -11.71 4.48
N MET A 136 -23.22 -11.86 3.19
CA MET A 136 -23.42 -13.17 2.53
C MET A 136 -22.18 -14.07 2.65
N LEU A 137 -20.99 -13.51 2.68
CA LEU A 137 -19.73 -14.26 2.89
C LEU A 137 -19.54 -14.75 4.33
N GLY A 138 -20.38 -14.34 5.26
CA GLY A 138 -20.31 -14.73 6.65
C GLY A 138 -19.14 -14.14 7.42
N LEU A 139 -18.66 -12.96 7.03
CA LEU A 139 -17.55 -12.28 7.68
C LEU A 139 -17.91 -11.85 9.11
N GLY A 140 -17.04 -12.16 10.05
CA GLY A 140 -17.20 -11.88 11.48
C GLY A 140 -16.83 -10.44 11.84
N HIS A 141 -17.46 -9.48 11.17
CA HIS A 141 -17.24 -8.05 11.43
C HIS A 141 -18.11 -7.54 12.57
N ASP A 142 -17.56 -6.60 13.37
CA ASP A 142 -18.35 -5.80 14.30
C ASP A 142 -19.06 -4.67 13.55
N PRO A 143 -20.39 -4.76 13.33
CA PRO A 143 -21.11 -3.81 12.47
C PRO A 143 -21.19 -2.40 13.06
N ARG A 144 -20.99 -2.26 14.38
CA ARG A 144 -21.03 -0.97 15.08
C ARG A 144 -19.86 -0.07 14.68
N ARG A 145 -18.78 -0.66 14.14
CA ARG A 145 -17.50 0.02 13.84
C ARG A 145 -17.34 0.36 12.37
N SER A 146 -18.27 -0.08 11.53
CA SER A 146 -18.24 0.24 10.09
C SER A 146 -18.55 1.71 9.87
N VAL A 147 -17.73 2.38 9.06
CA VAL A 147 -17.84 3.81 8.74
C VAL A 147 -17.78 4.00 7.23
N ALA A 148 -18.36 5.11 6.75
CA ALA A 148 -18.14 5.58 5.39
C ALA A 148 -17.50 6.98 5.43
N THR A 149 -16.51 7.20 4.59
CA THR A 149 -15.80 8.50 4.56
C THR A 149 -16.71 9.68 4.19
N THR A 150 -17.85 9.39 3.58
CA THR A 150 -18.88 10.38 3.18
C THR A 150 -19.87 10.75 4.27
N ASP A 151 -19.84 10.05 5.41
CA ASP A 151 -20.71 10.39 6.53
C ASP A 151 -20.23 11.69 7.21
N PRO A 152 -21.11 12.69 7.43
CA PRO A 152 -20.72 13.94 8.10
C PRO A 152 -20.08 13.71 9.48
N GLU A 153 -20.54 12.72 10.22
CA GLU A 153 -19.97 12.32 11.52
C GLU A 153 -18.54 11.78 11.40
N PHE A 154 -18.21 11.15 10.26
CA PHE A 154 -16.86 10.70 9.99
C PHE A 154 -15.98 11.86 9.49
N TYR A 155 -16.38 12.58 8.43
CA TYR A 155 -15.50 13.59 7.87
C TYR A 155 -15.38 14.87 8.73
N ARG A 156 -16.28 15.06 9.71
CA ARG A 156 -16.06 16.04 10.79
C ARG A 156 -14.66 15.88 11.40
N TRP A 157 -14.25 14.62 11.63
CA TRP A 157 -12.95 14.33 12.21
C TRP A 157 -11.81 14.40 11.19
N THR A 158 -12.07 14.15 9.92
CA THR A 158 -11.10 14.47 8.86
C THR A 158 -10.80 15.98 8.84
N GLN A 159 -11.82 16.79 8.93
CA GLN A 159 -11.70 18.25 9.02
C GLN A 159 -11.00 18.70 10.31
N TRP A 160 -11.32 18.06 11.43
CA TRP A 160 -10.65 18.30 12.70
C TRP A 160 -9.15 17.99 12.64
N ILE A 161 -8.76 16.86 12.07
CA ILE A 161 -7.34 16.51 11.89
C ILE A 161 -6.65 17.53 10.99
N PHE A 162 -7.30 17.93 9.90
CA PHE A 162 -6.78 19.00 9.05
C PHE A 162 -6.49 20.27 9.85
N LEU A 163 -7.42 20.70 10.72
CA LEU A 163 -7.23 21.87 11.60
C LEU A 163 -6.08 21.67 12.59
N GLN A 164 -5.90 20.47 13.14
CA GLN A 164 -4.77 20.19 14.04
C GLN A 164 -3.44 20.33 13.29
N ILE A 165 -3.36 19.83 12.06
CA ILE A 165 -2.16 19.95 11.22
C ILE A 165 -1.95 21.41 10.78
N TYR A 166 -3.02 22.12 10.41
CA TYR A 166 -2.97 23.55 10.05
C TYR A 166 -2.50 24.41 11.21
N ASN A 167 -2.94 24.12 12.44
CA ASN A 167 -2.53 24.80 13.67
C ASN A 167 -1.28 24.18 14.31
N ALA A 168 -0.45 23.51 13.53
CA ALA A 168 0.82 22.94 13.94
C ALA A 168 1.97 23.39 13.03
N TRP A 169 3.16 23.36 13.57
CA TRP A 169 4.43 23.60 12.88
C TRP A 169 5.44 22.53 13.28
N PHE A 170 6.39 22.23 12.43
CA PHE A 170 7.45 21.27 12.73
C PHE A 170 8.64 21.96 13.38
N ASP A 171 8.96 21.54 14.60
CA ASP A 171 10.13 22.00 15.32
C ASP A 171 11.33 21.12 14.98
N GLU A 172 12.24 21.63 14.18
CA GLU A 172 13.44 20.93 13.73
C GLU A 172 14.40 20.57 14.87
N GLU A 173 14.42 21.35 15.97
CA GLU A 173 15.28 21.05 17.12
C GLU A 173 14.73 19.88 17.94
N GLN A 174 13.38 19.80 18.09
CA GLN A 174 12.72 18.73 18.81
C GLN A 174 12.31 17.56 17.89
N GLN A 175 12.43 17.71 16.59
CA GLN A 175 12.06 16.71 15.58
C GLN A 175 10.61 16.24 15.70
N LYS A 176 9.69 17.18 15.95
CA LYS A 176 8.25 16.90 16.09
C LYS A 176 7.37 18.08 15.77
N ALA A 177 6.11 17.81 15.46
CA ALA A 177 5.09 18.86 15.38
C ALA A 177 4.78 19.41 16.78
N ARG A 178 4.53 20.73 16.81
CA ARG A 178 4.09 21.47 18.00
C ARG A 178 2.92 22.39 17.64
N PRO A 179 2.07 22.73 18.61
CA PRO A 179 1.01 23.73 18.39
C PRO A 179 1.54 25.09 17.93
N ILE A 180 0.79 25.76 17.08
CA ILE A 180 1.21 27.07 16.51
C ILE A 180 1.37 28.15 17.58
N GLU A 181 0.66 28.04 18.70
CA GLU A 181 0.77 28.95 19.85
C GLU A 181 2.18 28.91 20.45
N ASP A 182 2.84 27.78 20.43
CA ASP A 182 4.22 27.65 20.89
C ASP A 182 5.17 28.43 19.95
N LEU A 183 4.97 28.32 18.64
CA LEU A 183 5.72 29.10 17.65
C LEU A 183 5.54 30.61 17.88
N VAL A 184 4.30 31.05 18.05
CA VAL A 184 4.00 32.49 18.28
C VAL A 184 4.70 32.97 19.54
N ARG A 185 4.72 32.18 20.61
CA ARG A 185 5.43 32.50 21.87
C ARG A 185 6.94 32.60 21.61
N ASP A 186 7.52 31.67 20.88
CA ASP A 186 8.95 31.65 20.56
C ASP A 186 9.37 32.83 19.68
N LEU A 187 8.53 33.20 18.70
CA LEU A 187 8.74 34.37 17.84
C LEU A 187 8.59 35.69 18.64
N MET A 188 7.60 35.79 19.51
CA MET A 188 7.36 36.97 20.34
C MET A 188 8.46 37.16 21.41
N SER A 189 9.00 36.07 21.95
CA SER A 189 10.11 36.14 22.92
C SER A 189 11.48 36.42 22.27
N GLY A 190 11.58 36.19 20.96
CA GLY A 190 12.85 36.24 20.25
C GLY A 190 13.69 34.95 20.39
N ALA A 191 13.12 33.88 21.00
CA ALA A 191 13.73 32.55 21.04
C ALA A 191 13.86 31.95 19.65
N ARG A 192 12.98 32.33 18.72
CA ARG A 192 13.02 32.00 17.29
C ARG A 192 12.88 33.25 16.44
N GLN A 193 13.54 33.26 15.30
CA GLN A 193 13.41 34.32 14.30
C GLN A 193 12.45 33.93 13.19
N THR A 194 11.89 34.90 12.49
CA THR A 194 11.19 34.66 11.23
C THR A 194 12.14 34.04 10.18
N LYS A 195 11.61 33.36 9.18
CA LYS A 195 12.46 32.72 8.14
C LYS A 195 13.28 33.73 7.34
N ASP A 196 12.81 34.98 7.22
CA ASP A 196 13.53 36.07 6.57
C ASP A 196 14.45 36.87 7.54
N GLY A 197 14.55 36.43 8.80
CA GLY A 197 15.42 37.01 9.81
C GLY A 197 14.94 38.31 10.45
N ARG A 198 13.73 38.78 10.13
CA ARG A 198 13.14 39.97 10.75
C ARG A 198 12.67 39.74 12.17
N ASN A 199 12.65 40.81 12.98
CA ASN A 199 12.08 40.70 14.31
C ASN A 199 10.55 40.67 14.23
N PHE A 200 9.95 39.57 14.68
CA PHE A 200 8.51 39.34 14.62
C PHE A 200 7.68 40.45 15.30
N ARG A 201 8.20 41.03 16.38
CA ARG A 201 7.49 42.10 17.12
C ARG A 201 7.28 43.36 16.29
N ASP A 202 8.19 43.64 15.36
CA ASP A 202 8.19 44.85 14.56
C ASP A 202 7.31 44.76 13.30
N LEU A 203 6.77 43.53 13.05
CA LEU A 203 5.94 43.28 11.88
C LEU A 203 4.51 43.80 12.07
N THR A 204 3.88 44.18 10.97
CA THR A 204 2.44 44.46 10.91
C THR A 204 1.64 43.17 11.16
N THR A 205 0.35 43.29 11.44
CA THR A 205 -0.53 42.13 11.63
C THR A 205 -0.51 41.20 10.42
N GLU A 206 -0.59 41.75 9.21
CA GLU A 206 -0.54 40.95 7.97
C GLU A 206 0.81 40.24 7.79
N GLU A 207 1.91 40.95 8.04
CA GLU A 207 3.26 40.36 7.98
C GLU A 207 3.46 39.27 9.03
N LYS A 208 2.90 39.39 10.23
CA LYS A 208 2.91 38.38 11.28
C LYS A 208 2.17 37.12 10.82
N HIS A 209 1.00 37.27 10.20
CA HIS A 209 0.28 36.13 9.64
C HIS A 209 1.12 35.40 8.59
N LYS A 210 1.70 36.15 7.65
CA LYS A 210 2.58 35.54 6.62
C LYS A 210 3.79 34.83 7.23
N ALA A 211 4.42 35.42 8.23
CA ALA A 211 5.57 34.82 8.91
C ALA A 211 5.20 33.51 9.64
N ILE A 212 4.01 33.45 10.24
CA ILE A 212 3.49 32.24 10.86
C ILE A 212 3.19 31.16 9.78
N ASP A 213 2.54 31.57 8.69
CA ASP A 213 2.15 30.65 7.61
C ASP A 213 3.35 29.97 6.95
N GLU A 214 4.53 30.59 6.96
CA GLU A 214 5.78 29.98 6.50
C GLU A 214 6.24 28.76 7.32
N PHE A 215 5.75 28.63 8.55
CA PHE A 215 6.07 27.51 9.43
C PHE A 215 4.97 26.46 9.49
N ARG A 216 3.73 26.80 9.15
CA ARG A 216 2.60 25.86 9.24
C ARG A 216 2.85 24.60 8.44
N LEU A 217 2.43 23.45 8.98
CA LEU A 217 2.46 22.19 8.25
C LEU A 217 1.48 22.15 7.06
N VAL A 218 0.48 23.01 7.07
CA VAL A 218 -0.46 23.22 5.95
C VAL A 218 -0.36 24.66 5.50
N TYR A 219 -0.16 24.89 4.22
CA TYR A 219 0.04 26.24 3.67
C TYR A 219 -0.52 26.36 2.24
N LEU A 220 -0.81 27.59 1.84
CA LEU A 220 -1.17 27.93 0.47
C LEU A 220 0.10 28.25 -0.34
N SER A 221 0.20 27.69 -1.52
CA SER A 221 1.33 27.93 -2.43
C SER A 221 0.88 28.04 -3.88
N ASP A 222 1.51 28.95 -4.60
CA ASP A 222 1.42 29.02 -6.06
C ASP A 222 2.37 27.98 -6.67
N SER A 223 1.91 26.73 -6.65
CA SER A 223 2.70 25.57 -7.02
C SER A 223 2.42 25.16 -8.46
N MET A 224 3.44 24.55 -9.08
CA MET A 224 3.25 23.86 -10.36
C MET A 224 2.41 22.62 -10.13
N VAL A 225 1.26 22.56 -10.78
CA VAL A 225 0.28 21.48 -10.66
C VAL A 225 -0.03 20.87 -12.01
N ASN A 226 -0.60 19.68 -11.99
CA ASN A 226 -1.08 19.00 -13.19
C ASN A 226 -2.53 19.41 -13.44
N TRP A 227 -2.75 20.43 -14.22
CA TRP A 227 -4.06 20.93 -14.58
C TRP A 227 -4.65 20.12 -15.75
N CYS A 228 -5.85 19.60 -15.56
CA CYS A 228 -6.58 18.86 -16.59
C CYS A 228 -7.86 19.63 -16.98
N PRO A 229 -7.84 20.43 -18.05
CA PRO A 229 -9.02 21.19 -18.51
C PRO A 229 -10.22 20.30 -18.80
N GLY A 230 -10.01 19.15 -19.46
CA GLY A 230 -11.08 18.23 -19.81
C GLY A 230 -11.81 17.62 -18.61
N LEU A 231 -11.15 17.53 -17.44
CA LEU A 231 -11.76 17.14 -16.17
C LEU A 231 -12.11 18.33 -15.28
N GLY A 232 -11.62 19.54 -15.60
CA GLY A 232 -11.83 20.73 -14.80
C GLY A 232 -11.20 20.67 -13.40
N THR A 233 -10.14 19.89 -13.22
CA THR A 233 -9.51 19.69 -11.91
C THR A 233 -8.01 19.53 -12.01
N VAL A 234 -7.33 19.77 -10.89
CA VAL A 234 -5.93 19.41 -10.69
C VAL A 234 -5.81 17.92 -10.34
N LEU A 235 -4.81 17.28 -10.90
CA LEU A 235 -4.50 15.86 -10.69
C LEU A 235 -3.22 15.71 -9.87
N ALA A 236 -3.19 14.71 -9.00
CA ALA A 236 -1.94 14.26 -8.40
C ALA A 236 -1.05 13.58 -9.46
N ASN A 237 0.26 13.45 -9.18
CA ASN A 237 1.18 12.82 -10.13
C ASN A 237 0.77 11.37 -10.47
N GLU A 238 0.18 10.69 -9.50
CA GLU A 238 -0.30 9.31 -9.62
C GLU A 238 -1.54 9.17 -10.52
N GLU A 239 -2.25 10.26 -10.75
CA GLU A 239 -3.45 10.33 -11.61
C GLU A 239 -3.09 10.69 -13.07
N VAL A 240 -1.78 10.86 -13.36
CA VAL A 240 -1.28 11.20 -14.69
C VAL A 240 -0.49 10.04 -15.25
N THR A 241 -0.83 9.63 -16.48
CA THR A 241 -0.13 8.55 -17.17
C THR A 241 1.26 8.98 -17.65
N ALA A 242 2.08 8.02 -18.04
CA ALA A 242 3.41 8.29 -18.60
C ALA A 242 3.37 9.15 -19.88
N GLU A 243 2.24 9.12 -20.60
CA GLU A 243 2.01 9.91 -21.80
C GLU A 243 1.49 11.33 -21.53
N GLY A 244 1.48 11.76 -20.24
CA GLY A 244 1.03 13.10 -19.85
C GLY A 244 -0.48 13.31 -19.96
N ARG A 245 -1.23 12.24 -19.78
CA ARG A 245 -2.70 12.27 -19.89
C ARG A 245 -3.33 11.84 -18.57
N SER A 246 -4.57 12.25 -18.33
CA SER A 246 -5.33 11.79 -17.17
C SER A 246 -5.61 10.29 -17.28
N GLU A 247 -5.42 9.55 -16.18
CA GLU A 247 -5.76 8.12 -16.09
C GLU A 247 -7.24 7.89 -16.47
N ARG A 248 -8.10 8.83 -16.10
CA ARG A 248 -9.52 8.82 -16.45
C ARG A 248 -9.81 9.82 -17.54
N GLY A 249 -10.54 9.38 -18.55
CA GLY A 249 -10.95 10.23 -19.69
C GLY A 249 -9.85 10.44 -20.72
N ASN A 250 -8.61 10.07 -20.40
CA ASN A 250 -7.47 10.20 -21.32
C ASN A 250 -7.29 11.60 -21.90
N TYR A 251 -7.51 12.64 -21.08
CA TYR A 251 -7.37 14.04 -21.48
C TYR A 251 -5.94 14.54 -21.35
N PRO A 252 -5.51 15.55 -22.12
CA PRO A 252 -4.25 16.23 -21.91
C PRO A 252 -4.15 16.84 -20.51
N VAL A 253 -2.96 16.78 -19.94
CA VAL A 253 -2.66 17.38 -18.65
C VAL A 253 -1.54 18.39 -18.84
N PHE A 254 -1.73 19.60 -18.34
CA PHE A 254 -0.80 20.70 -18.48
C PHE A 254 -0.15 21.07 -17.16
N ARG A 255 1.10 21.48 -17.21
CA ARG A 255 1.81 22.03 -16.05
C ARG A 255 1.44 23.51 -15.92
N LYS A 256 0.83 23.88 -14.81
CA LYS A 256 0.35 25.26 -14.56
C LYS A 256 0.63 25.67 -13.12
N ARG A 257 0.93 26.96 -12.89
CA ARG A 257 0.99 27.52 -11.54
C ARG A 257 -0.43 27.87 -11.09
N LEU A 258 -0.85 27.22 -9.98
CA LEU A 258 -2.13 27.49 -9.35
C LEU A 258 -1.92 27.57 -7.82
N ARG A 259 -2.74 28.41 -7.18
CA ARG A 259 -2.75 28.50 -5.71
C ARG A 259 -3.47 27.31 -5.13
N GLN A 260 -2.77 26.49 -4.34
CA GLN A 260 -3.25 25.22 -3.81
C GLN A 260 -2.85 25.05 -2.35
N TRP A 261 -3.66 24.28 -1.61
CA TRP A 261 -3.28 23.76 -0.30
C TRP A 261 -2.21 22.70 -0.44
N MET A 262 -1.15 22.83 0.36
CA MET A 262 -0.04 21.91 0.46
C MET A 262 0.15 21.45 1.90
N MET A 263 0.57 20.19 2.09
CA MET A 263 1.02 19.70 3.39
C MET A 263 2.51 19.38 3.37
N ARG A 264 3.25 19.84 4.41
CA ARG A 264 4.71 19.66 4.54
C ARG A 264 5.08 18.27 5.00
N ILE A 265 4.67 17.24 4.25
CA ILE A 265 5.11 15.87 4.50
C ILE A 265 6.64 15.75 4.45
N THR A 266 7.30 16.65 3.74
CA THR A 266 8.77 16.69 3.62
C THR A 266 9.47 16.95 4.96
N ASP A 267 8.84 17.66 5.89
CA ASP A 267 9.39 17.87 7.24
C ASP A 267 9.51 16.55 8.03
N TYR A 268 8.73 15.55 7.64
CA TYR A 268 8.74 14.21 8.23
C TYR A 268 9.60 13.20 7.46
N SER A 269 10.34 13.62 6.42
CA SER A 269 11.08 12.72 5.54
C SER A 269 12.01 11.77 6.30
N ASP A 270 12.78 12.26 7.25
CA ASP A 270 13.70 11.43 8.03
C ASP A 270 12.95 10.43 8.91
N ARG A 271 11.93 10.86 9.63
CA ARG A 271 11.13 9.99 10.50
C ARG A 271 10.36 8.94 9.70
N LEU A 272 9.80 9.33 8.53
CA LEU A 272 9.15 8.39 7.62
C LEU A 272 10.11 7.34 7.09
N LEU A 273 11.37 7.71 6.87
CA LEU A 273 12.40 6.80 6.39
C LEU A 273 12.95 5.91 7.52
N ASP A 274 13.36 6.52 8.64
CA ASP A 274 14.03 5.83 9.73
C ASP A 274 13.08 4.87 10.46
N ASP A 275 11.83 5.24 10.66
CA ASP A 275 10.82 4.42 11.33
C ASP A 275 10.33 3.23 10.49
N LEU A 276 10.72 3.11 9.21
CA LEU A 276 10.47 1.89 8.43
C LEU A 276 11.11 0.66 9.07
N ASP A 277 12.22 0.82 9.79
CA ASP A 277 12.92 -0.26 10.46
C ASP A 277 12.15 -0.81 11.68
N LEU A 278 11.16 -0.06 12.18
CA LEU A 278 10.27 -0.48 13.27
C LEU A 278 9.11 -1.37 12.77
N LEU A 279 8.86 -1.41 11.48
CA LEU A 279 7.67 -2.01 10.89
C LEU A 279 7.91 -3.45 10.40
N GLU A 280 6.93 -4.30 10.66
CA GLU A 280 6.86 -5.67 10.11
C GLU A 280 6.17 -5.65 8.74
N TRP A 281 6.77 -4.94 7.79
CA TRP A 281 6.24 -4.77 6.45
C TRP A 281 7.07 -5.54 5.42
N PRO A 282 6.47 -5.93 4.28
CA PRO A 282 7.22 -6.53 3.19
C PRO A 282 8.37 -5.63 2.74
N GLU A 283 9.55 -6.19 2.53
CA GLU A 283 10.74 -5.41 2.15
C GLU A 283 10.55 -4.67 0.83
N LYS A 284 9.76 -5.23 -0.07
CA LYS A 284 9.37 -4.56 -1.32
C LYS A 284 8.68 -3.21 -1.06
N VAL A 285 7.75 -3.17 -0.12
CA VAL A 285 7.02 -1.93 0.24
C VAL A 285 7.94 -0.93 0.92
N LYS A 286 8.78 -1.39 1.85
CA LYS A 286 9.78 -0.54 2.50
C LYS A 286 10.74 0.07 1.47
N SER A 287 11.22 -0.72 0.52
CA SER A 287 12.09 -0.26 -0.56
C SER A 287 11.38 0.77 -1.46
N MET A 288 10.10 0.56 -1.78
CA MET A 288 9.33 1.53 -2.55
C MET A 288 9.21 2.87 -1.81
N GLN A 289 8.96 2.86 -0.49
CA GLN A 289 8.90 4.08 0.31
C GLN A 289 10.28 4.74 0.44
N ARG A 290 11.36 3.98 0.68
CA ARG A 290 12.72 4.52 0.70
C ARG A 290 13.08 5.22 -0.61
N ASN A 291 12.76 4.60 -1.73
CA ASN A 291 13.03 5.16 -3.06
C ASN A 291 12.18 6.40 -3.34
N TRP A 292 10.92 6.40 -2.89
CA TRP A 292 10.00 7.53 -3.04
C TRP A 292 10.45 8.74 -2.20
N ILE A 293 10.84 8.52 -0.96
CA ILE A 293 11.41 9.55 -0.09
C ILE A 293 12.75 10.01 -0.65
N GLY A 294 13.58 9.08 -1.10
CA GLY A 294 14.78 9.33 -1.87
C GLY A 294 15.79 10.23 -1.18
N ARG A 295 16.13 9.96 0.09
CA ARG A 295 17.17 10.67 0.81
C ARG A 295 18.54 10.46 0.15
N SER A 296 19.18 11.53 -0.22
CA SER A 296 20.50 11.53 -0.85
C SER A 296 21.44 12.50 -0.14
N ARG A 297 22.65 12.06 0.18
CA ARG A 297 23.71 12.89 0.70
C ARG A 297 24.60 13.36 -0.45
N GLY A 298 24.91 14.64 -0.49
CA GLY A 298 25.75 15.20 -1.54
C GLY A 298 26.25 16.59 -1.19
N ALA A 299 26.58 17.35 -2.22
CA ALA A 299 27.03 18.73 -2.12
C ALA A 299 26.12 19.67 -2.92
N GLU A 300 25.80 20.81 -2.34
CA GLU A 300 25.44 22.00 -3.09
C GLU A 300 26.73 22.70 -3.50
N VAL A 301 26.97 22.87 -4.79
CA VAL A 301 28.17 23.44 -5.34
C VAL A 301 27.83 24.71 -6.11
N VAL A 302 28.55 25.77 -5.90
CA VAL A 302 28.33 27.08 -6.52
C VAL A 302 29.15 27.24 -7.79
N PHE A 303 28.48 27.49 -8.90
CA PHE A 303 29.03 27.89 -10.17
C PHE A 303 28.77 29.39 -10.37
N GLU A 304 29.81 30.18 -10.35
CA GLU A 304 29.71 31.63 -10.54
C GLU A 304 29.27 31.94 -11.98
N SER A 305 28.31 32.87 -12.13
CA SER A 305 27.85 33.33 -13.44
C SER A 305 27.65 34.85 -13.48
N PRO A 306 27.50 35.45 -14.70
CA PRO A 306 27.29 36.89 -14.85
C PRO A 306 26.05 37.45 -14.16
N ALA A 307 24.99 36.65 -13.96
CA ALA A 307 23.75 37.08 -13.33
C ALA A 307 23.62 36.63 -11.86
N GLY A 308 24.70 36.03 -11.31
CA GLY A 308 24.72 35.54 -9.93
C GLY A 308 25.11 34.06 -9.85
N ASP A 309 25.15 33.57 -8.65
CA ASP A 309 25.60 32.23 -8.34
C ASP A 309 24.54 31.18 -8.73
N ILE A 310 24.94 30.18 -9.51
CA ILE A 310 24.15 29.00 -9.81
C ILE A 310 24.55 27.91 -8.83
N THR A 311 23.63 27.53 -7.93
CA THR A 311 23.84 26.44 -7.00
C THR A 311 23.32 25.14 -7.61
N VAL A 312 24.18 24.14 -7.77
CA VAL A 312 23.84 22.80 -8.24
C VAL A 312 23.92 21.81 -7.09
N PHE A 313 23.02 20.85 -7.06
CA PHE A 313 23.13 19.71 -6.15
C PHE A 313 23.66 18.48 -6.86
N THR A 314 24.64 17.81 -6.25
CA THR A 314 25.21 16.57 -6.77
C THR A 314 25.46 15.56 -5.65
N THR A 315 25.14 14.29 -5.89
CA THR A 315 25.55 13.17 -5.05
C THR A 315 26.96 12.67 -5.38
N ARG A 316 27.54 13.20 -6.47
CA ARG A 316 28.85 12.81 -6.99
C ARG A 316 29.80 14.02 -7.11
N PRO A 317 30.09 14.71 -5.99
CA PRO A 317 31.02 15.84 -6.02
C PRO A 317 32.45 15.45 -6.47
N ASP A 318 32.77 14.17 -6.37
CA ASP A 318 34.02 13.57 -6.88
C ASP A 318 34.19 13.69 -8.41
N THR A 319 33.09 13.91 -9.15
CA THR A 319 33.11 14.03 -10.61
C THR A 319 33.14 15.48 -11.11
N LEU A 320 33.31 16.49 -10.25
CA LEU A 320 33.32 17.91 -10.58
C LEU A 320 34.31 18.27 -11.70
N PHE A 321 35.45 17.61 -11.77
CA PHE A 321 36.43 17.83 -12.82
C PHE A 321 35.95 17.44 -14.23
N GLY A 322 34.93 16.60 -14.31
CA GLY A 322 34.26 16.17 -15.54
C GLY A 322 33.04 17.00 -15.92
N ALA A 323 32.68 17.99 -15.12
CA ALA A 323 31.54 18.86 -15.41
C ALA A 323 31.85 19.78 -16.58
N SER A 324 31.20 19.55 -17.72
CA SER A 324 31.49 20.25 -18.97
C SER A 324 30.40 21.24 -19.40
N TYR A 325 29.25 21.24 -18.76
CA TYR A 325 28.19 22.23 -18.91
C TYR A 325 27.27 22.23 -17.69
N VAL A 326 26.45 23.29 -17.56
CA VAL A 326 25.42 23.44 -16.53
C VAL A 326 24.07 23.47 -17.21
N VAL A 327 23.09 22.78 -16.62
CA VAL A 327 21.72 22.79 -17.13
C VAL A 327 20.78 23.28 -16.05
N LEU A 328 19.94 24.24 -16.39
CA LEU A 328 18.86 24.72 -15.56
C LEU A 328 17.53 24.11 -16.00
N ALA A 329 16.65 23.92 -15.04
CA ALA A 329 15.25 23.67 -15.37
C ALA A 329 14.68 24.87 -16.14
N PRO A 330 13.82 24.68 -17.13
CA PRO A 330 13.24 25.77 -17.90
C PRO A 330 12.51 26.81 -17.04
N GLU A 331 11.97 26.41 -15.90
CA GLU A 331 11.25 27.24 -14.93
C GLU A 331 12.14 27.87 -13.84
N HIS A 332 13.45 27.68 -13.92
CA HIS A 332 14.38 28.21 -12.91
C HIS A 332 14.38 29.73 -12.88
N SER A 333 14.39 30.33 -11.69
CA SER A 333 14.28 31.79 -11.50
C SER A 333 15.38 32.61 -12.14
N LEU A 334 16.57 32.04 -12.32
CA LEU A 334 17.71 32.72 -12.95
C LEU A 334 17.68 32.69 -14.47
N VAL A 335 16.78 31.96 -15.12
CA VAL A 335 16.79 31.80 -16.58
C VAL A 335 16.67 33.16 -17.27
N ASP A 336 15.71 33.99 -16.86
CA ASP A 336 15.48 35.29 -17.46
C ASP A 336 16.67 36.21 -17.32
N ASP A 337 17.39 36.21 -16.22
CA ASP A 337 18.54 37.05 -15.94
C ASP A 337 19.82 36.53 -16.65
N LEU A 338 19.86 35.25 -17.00
CA LEU A 338 21.02 34.60 -17.64
C LEU A 338 20.96 34.61 -19.18
N VAL A 339 19.79 34.87 -19.77
CA VAL A 339 19.68 34.95 -21.22
C VAL A 339 20.42 36.14 -21.76
N ALA A 340 21.44 35.89 -22.59
CA ALA A 340 22.23 36.97 -23.21
C ALA A 340 21.44 37.65 -24.33
N ASP A 341 21.83 38.91 -24.64
CA ASP A 341 21.22 39.68 -25.74
C ASP A 341 21.59 39.12 -27.12
N SER A 342 22.72 38.44 -27.24
CA SER A 342 23.25 37.89 -28.47
C SER A 342 24.14 36.65 -28.18
N TYR A 343 24.22 35.76 -29.14
CA TYR A 343 25.15 34.62 -29.07
C TYR A 343 26.61 35.07 -29.22
N PRO A 344 27.57 34.34 -28.63
CA PRO A 344 28.95 34.46 -28.98
C PRO A 344 29.20 34.23 -30.46
N THR A 345 30.28 34.84 -31.02
CA THR A 345 30.54 34.87 -32.48
C THR A 345 30.70 33.47 -33.09
N ASP A 346 31.21 32.51 -32.31
CA ASP A 346 31.49 31.14 -32.76
C ASP A 346 30.53 30.12 -32.14
N VAL A 347 29.26 30.51 -31.87
CA VAL A 347 28.29 29.60 -31.29
C VAL A 347 28.01 28.41 -32.23
N ASP A 348 27.96 27.20 -31.67
CA ASP A 348 27.53 26.01 -32.39
C ASP A 348 26.04 26.13 -32.74
N THR A 349 25.71 25.96 -34.02
CA THR A 349 24.32 26.10 -34.52
C THR A 349 23.36 25.12 -33.90
N ARG A 350 23.85 23.99 -33.34
CA ARG A 350 23.03 23.02 -32.60
C ARG A 350 22.46 23.58 -31.29
N TRP A 351 23.10 24.62 -30.74
CA TRP A 351 22.75 25.21 -29.44
C TRP A 351 21.66 26.26 -29.53
N THR A 352 21.37 26.76 -30.74
CA THR A 352 20.52 27.93 -30.98
C THR A 352 19.07 27.60 -31.30
N ASN A 353 18.74 26.34 -31.43
CA ASN A 353 17.38 25.88 -31.88
C ASN A 353 16.92 26.57 -33.22
N GLY A 354 17.88 27.00 -34.04
CA GLY A 354 17.60 27.67 -35.29
C GLY A 354 17.23 29.16 -35.17
N GLU A 355 17.23 29.75 -34.00
CA GLU A 355 16.87 31.14 -33.73
C GLU A 355 18.07 32.08 -33.77
N ALA A 356 17.82 33.34 -34.02
CA ALA A 356 18.87 34.34 -34.18
C ALA A 356 19.42 34.86 -32.84
N THR A 357 18.62 34.86 -31.80
CA THR A 357 18.99 35.32 -30.48
C THR A 357 18.69 34.31 -29.38
N PRO A 358 19.43 34.33 -28.25
CA PRO A 358 19.14 33.46 -27.10
C PRO A 358 17.70 33.61 -26.58
N ARG A 359 17.15 34.81 -26.55
CA ARG A 359 15.79 35.06 -26.07
C ARG A 359 14.75 34.37 -26.95
N GLU A 360 14.90 34.53 -28.28
CA GLU A 360 13.97 33.84 -29.22
C GLU A 360 14.02 32.32 -29.08
N ALA A 361 15.22 31.77 -28.87
CA ALA A 361 15.41 30.33 -28.68
C ALA A 361 14.76 29.84 -27.36
N VAL A 362 14.95 30.56 -26.26
CA VAL A 362 14.35 30.25 -24.96
C VAL A 362 12.82 30.29 -25.05
N ASP A 363 12.26 31.36 -25.62
CA ASP A 363 10.81 31.52 -25.73
C ASP A 363 10.17 30.43 -26.62
N ALA A 364 10.83 30.06 -27.71
CA ALA A 364 10.38 28.96 -28.59
C ALA A 364 10.43 27.62 -27.88
N TYR A 365 11.53 27.39 -27.14
CA TYR A 365 11.70 26.14 -26.38
C TYR A 365 10.67 25.99 -25.28
N LEU A 366 10.43 27.04 -24.47
CA LEU A 366 9.42 27.04 -23.41
C LEU A 366 8.02 26.71 -23.96
N ARG A 367 7.65 27.28 -25.10
CA ARG A 367 6.39 26.94 -25.77
C ARG A 367 6.33 25.47 -26.20
N SER A 368 7.44 24.91 -26.69
CA SER A 368 7.47 23.53 -27.17
C SER A 368 7.32 22.47 -26.08
N ILE A 369 7.71 22.80 -24.85
CA ILE A 369 7.67 21.88 -23.71
C ILE A 369 6.50 22.11 -22.76
N ALA A 370 5.72 23.17 -22.95
CA ALA A 370 4.66 23.59 -22.02
C ALA A 370 3.62 22.52 -21.70
N ALA A 371 3.38 21.59 -22.64
CA ALA A 371 2.41 20.50 -22.48
C ALA A 371 3.02 19.20 -21.90
N LYS A 372 4.34 19.12 -21.75
CA LYS A 372 5.01 17.89 -21.25
C LYS A 372 4.89 17.76 -19.72
N SER A 373 4.47 16.60 -19.25
CA SER A 373 4.49 16.25 -17.84
C SER A 373 5.94 16.01 -17.33
N ASP A 374 6.15 16.03 -16.02
CA ASP A 374 7.46 15.73 -15.41
C ASP A 374 7.93 14.30 -15.75
N VAL A 375 7.01 13.35 -15.86
CA VAL A 375 7.32 11.96 -16.23
C VAL A 375 7.79 11.89 -17.69
N GLU A 376 7.06 12.52 -18.62
CA GLU A 376 7.48 12.60 -20.03
C GLU A 376 8.83 13.28 -20.18
N ARG A 377 9.08 14.35 -19.42
CA ARG A 377 10.37 15.05 -19.42
C ARG A 377 11.52 14.15 -18.95
N GLN A 378 11.29 13.31 -17.95
CA GLN A 378 12.31 12.38 -17.43
C GLN A 378 12.55 11.17 -18.34
N GLU A 379 11.49 10.65 -18.97
CA GLU A 379 11.54 9.45 -19.82
C GLU A 379 11.84 9.75 -21.30
N ASN A 380 11.83 11.02 -21.69
CA ASN A 380 12.03 11.43 -23.06
C ASN A 380 13.41 11.00 -23.58
N LYS A 381 13.41 10.18 -24.59
CA LYS A 381 14.66 9.70 -25.26
C LYS A 381 15.26 10.76 -26.18
N GLU A 382 14.46 11.70 -26.66
CA GLU A 382 14.95 12.81 -27.47
C GLU A 382 15.49 13.91 -26.59
N LYS A 383 16.79 14.15 -26.64
CA LYS A 383 17.44 15.19 -25.84
C LYS A 383 17.29 16.54 -26.55
N THR A 384 16.57 17.43 -25.88
CA THR A 384 16.32 18.80 -26.35
C THR A 384 16.79 19.82 -25.30
N GLY A 385 17.15 20.98 -25.74
CA GLY A 385 17.60 22.09 -24.89
C GLY A 385 18.09 23.27 -25.72
N VAL A 386 18.29 24.40 -25.07
CA VAL A 386 18.83 25.60 -25.71
C VAL A 386 19.88 26.27 -24.84
N PHE A 387 20.88 26.85 -25.47
CA PHE A 387 21.95 27.58 -24.84
C PHE A 387 21.49 29.01 -24.50
N LEU A 388 21.78 29.47 -23.29
CA LEU A 388 21.37 30.81 -22.85
C LEU A 388 22.29 31.95 -23.34
N GLY A 389 23.34 31.63 -24.06
CA GLY A 389 24.32 32.61 -24.54
C GLY A 389 25.38 33.02 -23.51
N THR A 390 25.35 32.42 -22.32
CA THR A 390 26.27 32.72 -21.19
C THR A 390 26.96 31.47 -20.65
N TYR A 391 28.02 31.70 -19.88
CA TYR A 391 28.82 30.64 -19.28
C TYR A 391 28.88 30.77 -17.75
N ALA A 392 29.01 29.63 -17.07
CA ALA A 392 29.36 29.57 -15.65
C ALA A 392 30.79 29.10 -15.45
N VAL A 393 31.34 29.35 -14.27
CA VAL A 393 32.70 28.93 -13.90
C VAL A 393 32.66 27.68 -13.04
N ASN A 394 33.26 26.60 -13.50
CA ASN A 394 33.45 25.42 -12.69
C ASN A 394 34.41 25.71 -11.53
N PRO A 395 33.96 25.61 -10.26
CA PRO A 395 34.78 26.03 -9.12
C PRO A 395 36.03 25.18 -8.90
N VAL A 396 36.03 23.91 -9.43
CA VAL A 396 37.17 23.00 -9.18
C VAL A 396 38.38 23.25 -10.05
N ASN A 397 38.22 23.76 -11.28
CA ASN A 397 39.26 23.97 -12.26
C ASN A 397 39.30 25.39 -12.90
N GLY A 398 38.27 26.21 -12.63
CA GLY A 398 38.15 27.54 -13.18
C GLY A 398 37.73 27.62 -14.66
N GLU A 399 37.31 26.50 -15.25
CA GLU A 399 36.89 26.45 -16.65
C GLU A 399 35.51 27.08 -16.81
N GLN A 400 35.31 27.79 -17.93
CA GLN A 400 34.03 28.30 -18.35
C GLN A 400 33.24 27.20 -19.05
N VAL A 401 32.02 26.91 -18.53
CA VAL A 401 31.13 25.90 -19.06
C VAL A 401 29.81 26.57 -19.54
N PRO A 402 29.25 26.17 -20.68
CA PRO A 402 28.06 26.78 -21.21
C PRO A 402 26.82 26.43 -20.34
N ILE A 403 25.87 27.38 -20.25
CA ILE A 403 24.62 27.23 -19.50
C ILE A 403 23.49 26.95 -20.48
N PHE A 404 22.80 25.82 -20.28
CA PHE A 404 21.61 25.39 -21.03
C PHE A 404 20.37 25.39 -20.16
N ILE A 405 19.20 25.48 -20.80
CA ILE A 405 17.95 24.95 -20.24
C ILE A 405 17.59 23.68 -20.99
N ALA A 406 17.09 22.71 -20.28
CA ALA A 406 16.64 21.44 -20.85
C ALA A 406 15.49 20.84 -20.05
N ASP A 407 14.58 20.17 -20.73
CA ASP A 407 13.34 19.64 -20.14
C ASP A 407 13.57 18.45 -19.19
N TYR A 408 14.72 17.78 -19.27
CA TYR A 408 15.01 16.67 -18.36
C TYR A 408 15.45 17.11 -16.93
N VAL A 409 15.69 18.40 -16.73
CA VAL A 409 15.96 18.99 -15.41
C VAL A 409 14.68 19.58 -14.83
N LEU A 410 14.38 19.22 -13.59
CA LEU A 410 13.15 19.62 -12.89
C LEU A 410 13.45 20.54 -11.70
N THR A 411 12.60 21.53 -11.48
CA THR A 411 12.70 22.43 -10.31
C THR A 411 12.34 21.77 -8.99
N GLY A 412 11.65 20.65 -9.02
CA GLY A 412 11.19 19.96 -7.81
C GLY A 412 12.21 19.02 -7.18
N TYR A 413 13.42 18.89 -7.77
CA TYR A 413 14.50 18.09 -7.20
C TYR A 413 15.81 18.90 -7.16
N GLY A 414 16.40 18.96 -6.00
CA GLY A 414 17.61 19.76 -5.79
C GLY A 414 17.33 21.28 -5.92
N THR A 415 18.23 21.95 -6.58
CA THR A 415 18.16 23.40 -6.80
C THR A 415 17.47 23.81 -8.12
N GLY A 416 17.02 22.82 -8.91
CA GLY A 416 16.56 23.08 -10.29
C GLY A 416 17.70 23.35 -11.27
N ALA A 417 18.92 23.10 -10.85
CA ALA A 417 20.15 23.22 -11.66
C ALA A 417 21.04 22.00 -11.46
N ILE A 418 21.66 21.51 -12.51
CA ILE A 418 22.62 20.41 -12.45
C ILE A 418 23.93 20.80 -13.09
N MET A 419 25.01 20.25 -12.56
CA MET A 419 26.27 20.12 -13.31
C MET A 419 26.18 18.84 -14.16
N ALA A 420 26.53 18.91 -15.40
CA ALA A 420 26.48 17.77 -16.29
C ALA A 420 27.87 17.13 -16.45
N VAL A 421 27.92 15.81 -16.23
CA VAL A 421 29.15 15.02 -16.32
C VAL A 421 28.96 13.92 -17.36
N PRO A 422 29.12 14.24 -18.66
CA PRO A 422 28.75 13.34 -19.75
C PRO A 422 29.52 12.03 -19.77
N ALA A 423 30.75 12.03 -19.24
CA ALA A 423 31.56 10.80 -19.18
C ALA A 423 30.97 9.74 -18.23
N HIS A 424 30.15 10.14 -17.24
CA HIS A 424 29.69 9.26 -16.13
C HIS A 424 28.22 9.32 -15.80
N ASP A 425 27.41 9.99 -16.61
CA ASP A 425 25.94 9.97 -16.58
C ASP A 425 25.38 9.76 -18.00
N GLU A 426 24.51 8.78 -18.18
CA GLU A 426 23.98 8.40 -19.50
C GLU A 426 23.16 9.54 -20.13
N ARG A 427 22.36 10.26 -19.35
CA ARG A 427 21.53 11.37 -19.84
C ARG A 427 22.39 12.53 -20.31
N ASP A 428 23.44 12.83 -19.54
CA ASP A 428 24.38 13.88 -19.86
C ASP A 428 25.23 13.50 -21.09
N TYR A 429 25.57 12.21 -21.22
CA TYR A 429 26.30 11.69 -22.38
C TYR A 429 25.49 11.84 -23.66
N GLU A 430 24.22 11.43 -23.61
CA GLU A 430 23.30 11.57 -24.75
C GLU A 430 23.12 13.03 -25.15
N PHE A 431 22.91 13.93 -24.16
CA PHE A 431 22.79 15.36 -24.40
C PHE A 431 24.09 15.95 -25.01
N ALA A 432 25.23 15.65 -24.43
CA ALA A 432 26.52 16.11 -24.91
C ALA A 432 26.80 15.61 -26.34
N THR A 433 26.39 14.40 -26.67
CA THR A 433 26.55 13.83 -28.01
C THR A 433 25.69 14.60 -29.04
N VAL A 434 24.43 14.90 -28.70
CA VAL A 434 23.52 15.66 -29.58
C VAL A 434 24.03 17.09 -29.80
N PHE A 435 24.51 17.75 -28.75
CA PHE A 435 24.92 19.15 -28.80
C PHE A 435 26.45 19.34 -29.06
N GLY A 436 27.22 18.25 -29.18
CA GLY A 436 28.64 18.32 -29.45
C GLY A 436 29.47 18.92 -28.31
N LEU A 437 29.07 18.64 -27.06
CA LEU A 437 29.73 19.14 -25.88
C LEU A 437 30.90 18.21 -25.47
N PRO A 438 31.90 18.71 -24.76
CA PRO A 438 33.04 17.90 -24.32
C PRO A 438 32.63 16.77 -23.38
N ILE A 439 33.23 15.59 -23.59
CA ILE A 439 33.08 14.41 -22.73
C ILE A 439 34.44 14.12 -22.12
N THR A 440 34.62 14.48 -20.85
CA THR A 440 35.89 14.37 -20.15
C THR A 440 35.83 13.27 -19.09
N PRO A 441 36.52 12.13 -19.29
CA PRO A 441 36.56 11.06 -18.31
C PRO A 441 37.31 11.45 -17.04
N VAL A 442 36.74 11.19 -15.89
CA VAL A 442 37.33 11.38 -14.56
C VAL A 442 37.35 10.08 -13.73
N LEU A 443 36.87 9.00 -14.30
CA LEU A 443 37.04 7.63 -13.82
C LEU A 443 37.75 6.83 -14.91
N ASP A 444 38.57 5.85 -14.52
CA ASP A 444 39.31 4.97 -15.44
C ASP A 444 38.37 3.95 -16.08
N GLY A 445 37.65 4.41 -17.09
CA GLY A 445 36.65 3.63 -17.83
C GLY A 445 36.52 4.11 -19.27
N ASP A 446 36.05 3.23 -20.16
CA ASP A 446 35.87 3.54 -21.57
C ASP A 446 34.56 4.34 -21.76
N VAL A 447 34.68 5.55 -22.31
CA VAL A 447 33.59 6.48 -22.61
C VAL A 447 33.44 6.74 -24.11
N SER A 448 34.03 5.90 -24.95
CA SER A 448 34.01 6.12 -26.41
C SER A 448 32.66 5.94 -27.08
N GLU A 449 31.80 5.06 -26.55
CA GLU A 449 30.47 4.74 -27.12
C GLU A 449 29.31 5.05 -26.18
N ALA A 450 29.56 5.12 -24.87
CA ALA A 450 28.55 5.39 -23.82
C ALA A 450 29.21 5.96 -22.57
N ALA A 451 28.43 6.52 -21.67
CA ALA A 451 28.90 6.91 -20.35
C ALA A 451 29.38 5.68 -19.55
N PHE A 452 30.49 5.84 -18.86
CA PHE A 452 30.95 4.83 -17.91
C PHE A 452 30.34 5.12 -16.53
N THR A 453 29.32 4.33 -16.15
CA THR A 453 28.59 4.49 -14.90
C THR A 453 29.06 3.56 -13.77
N GLY A 454 30.06 2.74 -14.03
CA GLY A 454 30.67 1.82 -13.07
C GLY A 454 31.60 2.50 -12.05
N ASP A 455 32.02 1.73 -11.07
CA ASP A 455 33.04 2.17 -10.10
C ASP A 455 34.43 1.88 -10.63
N ALA A 456 35.25 2.89 -10.64
CA ALA A 456 36.69 2.82 -11.03
C ALA A 456 37.49 3.87 -10.27
N THR A 457 38.80 3.78 -10.35
CA THR A 457 39.71 4.79 -9.77
C THR A 457 39.60 6.12 -10.51
N HIS A 458 39.76 7.22 -9.78
CA HIS A 458 39.70 8.57 -10.34
C HIS A 458 40.95 8.88 -11.15
N ILE A 459 40.76 9.61 -12.25
CA ILE A 459 41.77 10.13 -13.15
C ILE A 459 41.45 11.59 -13.50
N ASN A 460 42.36 12.35 -14.00
CA ASN A 460 42.18 13.74 -14.47
C ASN A 460 41.48 14.65 -13.45
N SER A 461 41.73 14.43 -12.16
CA SER A 461 40.95 15.03 -11.08
C SER A 461 41.86 15.64 -10.01
N ALA A 462 42.71 16.59 -10.40
CA ALA A 462 43.57 17.36 -9.49
C ALA A 462 43.56 18.84 -9.85
N ASN A 463 43.71 19.72 -8.84
CA ASN A 463 43.84 21.16 -9.01
C ASN A 463 44.97 21.75 -8.12
N GLU A 464 45.30 23.02 -8.38
CA GLU A 464 46.33 23.72 -7.63
C GLU A 464 45.88 24.15 -6.22
N SER A 465 44.57 24.12 -5.94
CA SER A 465 44.00 24.56 -4.65
C SER A 465 43.94 23.44 -3.61
N GLY A 466 44.52 22.27 -3.90
CA GLY A 466 44.76 21.22 -2.92
C GLY A 466 43.79 20.04 -2.99
N LEU A 467 43.01 19.89 -4.06
CA LEU A 467 42.20 18.69 -4.30
C LEU A 467 42.92 17.80 -5.33
N ASP A 468 43.22 16.56 -4.94
CA ASP A 468 43.78 15.53 -5.82
C ASP A 468 43.01 14.21 -5.52
N LEU A 469 42.17 13.80 -6.45
CA LEU A 469 41.36 12.58 -6.36
C LEU A 469 41.97 11.42 -7.13
N ASN A 470 43.05 11.66 -7.89
CA ASN A 470 43.66 10.66 -8.77
C ASN A 470 44.07 9.40 -7.98
N GLY A 471 43.65 8.25 -8.45
CA GLY A 471 43.91 6.96 -7.82
C GLY A 471 43.00 6.59 -6.66
N MET A 472 42.09 7.49 -6.21
CA MET A 472 41.10 7.20 -5.16
C MET A 472 39.94 6.37 -5.70
N GLY A 473 39.40 5.54 -4.83
CA GLY A 473 38.11 4.91 -5.05
C GLY A 473 36.93 5.88 -4.83
N LYS A 474 35.70 5.43 -5.15
CA LYS A 474 34.51 6.28 -5.16
C LYS A 474 34.26 6.97 -3.81
N ASP A 475 34.13 6.20 -2.74
CA ASP A 475 33.76 6.73 -1.42
C ASP A 475 34.79 7.69 -0.85
N GLU A 476 36.08 7.34 -0.99
CA GLU A 476 37.19 8.18 -0.58
C GLU A 476 37.22 9.49 -1.35
N ALA A 477 36.97 9.44 -2.65
CA ALA A 477 36.96 10.63 -3.52
C ALA A 477 35.75 11.54 -3.21
N ILE A 478 34.58 10.97 -2.92
CA ILE A 478 33.39 11.74 -2.50
C ILE A 478 33.70 12.51 -1.22
N GLU A 479 34.25 11.86 -0.19
CA GLU A 479 34.58 12.52 1.08
C GLU A 479 35.64 13.62 0.88
N ALA A 480 36.67 13.36 0.08
CA ALA A 480 37.69 14.35 -0.22
C ALA A 480 37.13 15.56 -0.98
N ALA A 481 36.29 15.33 -1.98
CA ALA A 481 35.64 16.40 -2.75
C ALA A 481 34.66 17.23 -1.90
N LEU A 482 33.84 16.57 -1.05
CA LEU A 482 32.99 17.25 -0.09
C LEU A 482 33.79 18.13 0.87
N GLY A 483 34.83 17.58 1.47
CA GLY A 483 35.72 18.34 2.36
C GLY A 483 36.29 19.57 1.67
N TRP A 484 36.79 19.45 0.43
CA TRP A 484 37.30 20.54 -0.34
C TRP A 484 36.25 21.63 -0.66
N VAL A 485 35.07 21.23 -1.08
CA VAL A 485 33.95 22.15 -1.39
C VAL A 485 33.61 23.01 -0.18
N VAL A 486 33.52 22.39 1.00
CA VAL A 486 33.25 23.10 2.27
C VAL A 486 34.38 23.98 2.70
N ASP A 487 35.63 23.46 2.72
CA ASP A 487 36.82 24.18 3.18
C ASP A 487 37.14 25.39 2.30
N LYS A 488 36.90 25.29 1.01
CA LYS A 488 37.13 26.38 0.04
C LYS A 488 35.92 27.30 -0.11
N GLN A 489 34.84 27.07 0.64
CA GLN A 489 33.62 27.86 0.56
C GLN A 489 33.02 27.90 -0.86
N LYS A 490 33.16 26.78 -1.59
CA LYS A 490 32.57 26.61 -2.93
C LYS A 490 31.20 25.94 -2.89
N GLY A 491 30.69 25.74 -1.70
CA GLY A 491 29.36 25.11 -1.45
C GLY A 491 29.25 24.53 -0.05
N SER A 492 28.31 23.64 0.13
CA SER A 492 28.03 23.02 1.42
C SER A 492 27.64 21.55 1.24
N GLU A 493 27.84 20.75 2.27
CA GLU A 493 27.23 19.42 2.34
C GLU A 493 25.73 19.57 2.50
N LYS A 494 24.98 18.74 1.81
CA LYS A 494 23.52 18.80 1.82
C LYS A 494 22.89 17.40 1.75
N ILE A 495 21.84 17.22 2.53
CA ILE A 495 20.92 16.09 2.37
C ILE A 495 19.70 16.58 1.59
N GLN A 496 19.37 15.88 0.51
CA GLN A 496 18.22 16.17 -0.34
C GLN A 496 17.24 14.99 -0.33
N TYR A 497 16.00 15.29 -0.62
CA TYR A 497 14.92 14.31 -0.71
C TYR A 497 14.20 14.46 -2.05
N LYS A 498 13.77 13.33 -2.63
CA LYS A 498 12.89 13.32 -3.80
C LYS A 498 11.45 13.62 -3.41
N LEU A 499 11.07 13.26 -2.18
CA LEU A 499 9.73 13.53 -1.64
C LEU A 499 9.41 15.01 -1.75
N ARG A 500 8.19 15.29 -2.21
CA ARG A 500 7.64 16.65 -2.30
C ARG A 500 6.48 16.79 -1.32
N ASP A 501 6.16 18.04 -0.99
CA ASP A 501 4.98 18.34 -0.21
C ASP A 501 3.72 17.83 -0.89
N TRP A 502 2.78 17.37 -0.08
CA TRP A 502 1.55 16.76 -0.55
C TRP A 502 0.58 17.85 -1.06
N LEU A 503 0.24 17.77 -2.35
CA LEU A 503 -0.81 18.60 -2.95
C LEU A 503 -2.17 18.15 -2.41
N PHE A 504 -2.78 19.00 -1.59
CA PHE A 504 -3.90 18.61 -0.73
C PHE A 504 -5.23 19.25 -1.13
N ALA A 505 -5.37 19.82 -2.30
CA ALA A 505 -6.62 20.41 -2.78
C ALA A 505 -7.08 19.79 -4.10
N ARG A 506 -8.41 19.66 -4.26
CA ARG A 506 -9.06 19.22 -5.49
C ARG A 506 -10.22 20.12 -5.82
N GLN A 507 -10.40 20.44 -7.11
CA GLN A 507 -11.47 21.27 -7.63
C GLN A 507 -12.66 20.40 -8.00
N ARG A 508 -13.26 19.75 -6.98
CA ARG A 508 -14.36 18.79 -7.10
C ARG A 508 -15.49 19.14 -6.15
N TYR A 509 -16.65 18.52 -6.35
CA TYR A 509 -17.78 18.60 -5.43
C TYR A 509 -17.72 17.48 -4.37
N TRP A 510 -17.51 16.21 -4.81
CA TRP A 510 -17.63 15.03 -3.95
C TRP A 510 -16.32 14.73 -3.24
N GLY A 511 -16.12 15.41 -2.13
CA GLY A 511 -14.97 15.29 -1.25
C GLY A 511 -15.23 16.04 0.06
N GLU A 512 -14.34 15.92 1.02
CA GLU A 512 -14.42 16.64 2.29
C GLU A 512 -14.16 18.13 2.08
N PRO A 513 -15.09 19.02 2.46
CA PRO A 513 -14.86 20.48 2.42
C PRO A 513 -13.74 20.89 3.37
N PHE A 514 -12.99 21.91 2.99
CA PHE A 514 -12.01 22.52 3.89
C PHE A 514 -12.70 23.32 5.00
N PRO A 515 -12.29 23.17 6.26
CA PRO A 515 -12.78 23.98 7.38
C PRO A 515 -12.05 25.33 7.44
N ILE A 516 -11.97 26.00 6.30
CA ILE A 516 -11.25 27.25 6.10
C ILE A 516 -12.20 28.30 5.51
N VAL A 517 -12.06 29.51 6.03
CA VAL A 517 -12.71 30.71 5.47
C VAL A 517 -11.67 31.78 5.21
N TYR A 518 -11.97 32.67 4.26
CA TYR A 518 -11.14 33.84 3.91
C TYR A 518 -11.84 35.10 4.35
N ASP A 519 -11.08 36.05 4.89
CA ASP A 519 -11.56 37.40 5.22
C ASP A 519 -11.55 38.30 3.98
N GLU A 520 -11.94 39.57 4.17
CA GLU A 520 -11.98 40.58 3.10
C GLU A 520 -10.62 40.84 2.44
N ASN A 521 -9.53 40.56 3.12
CA ASN A 521 -8.16 40.69 2.60
C ASN A 521 -7.65 39.39 1.93
N GLY A 522 -8.47 38.34 1.89
CA GLY A 522 -8.09 37.03 1.36
C GLY A 522 -7.19 36.23 2.29
N GLN A 523 -7.09 36.63 3.57
CA GLN A 523 -6.35 35.85 4.58
C GLN A 523 -7.16 34.61 5.01
N ALA A 524 -6.52 33.48 5.03
CA ALA A 524 -7.13 32.22 5.44
C ALA A 524 -7.25 32.15 6.98
N HIS A 525 -8.37 31.63 7.45
CA HIS A 525 -8.66 31.35 8.85
C HIS A 525 -9.22 29.96 9.01
N GLY A 526 -8.66 29.18 9.92
CA GLY A 526 -9.23 27.90 10.36
C GLY A 526 -10.49 28.14 11.19
N LEU A 527 -11.53 27.35 10.93
CA LEU A 527 -12.75 27.42 11.73
C LEU A 527 -12.52 26.89 13.15
N PRO A 528 -13.24 27.41 14.16
CA PRO A 528 -13.31 26.78 15.47
C PRO A 528 -13.90 25.36 15.37
N GLU A 529 -13.45 24.47 16.25
CA GLU A 529 -13.85 23.05 16.25
C GLU A 529 -15.36 22.83 16.44
N ASP A 530 -16.03 23.73 17.17
CA ASP A 530 -17.47 23.70 17.42
C ASP A 530 -18.31 24.05 16.18
N MET A 531 -17.67 24.56 15.11
CA MET A 531 -18.32 24.82 13.81
C MET A 531 -18.24 23.62 12.85
N LEU A 532 -17.61 22.52 13.26
CA LEU A 532 -17.51 21.30 12.46
C LEU A 532 -18.75 20.37 12.68
N PRO A 533 -19.18 19.63 11.66
CA PRO A 533 -18.64 19.57 10.31
C PRO A 533 -19.08 20.74 9.41
N VAL A 534 -18.22 21.10 8.45
CA VAL A 534 -18.64 21.87 7.29
C VAL A 534 -19.22 20.90 6.27
N GLU A 535 -20.54 20.93 6.11
CA GLU A 535 -21.21 19.98 5.21
C GLU A 535 -21.24 20.50 3.76
N LEU A 536 -21.29 19.57 2.81
CA LEU A 536 -21.45 19.88 1.40
C LEU A 536 -22.80 20.51 1.12
N PRO A 537 -22.85 21.63 0.34
CA PRO A 537 -24.11 22.24 -0.04
C PRO A 537 -24.82 21.43 -1.12
N GLN A 538 -26.13 21.65 -1.27
CA GLN A 538 -26.84 21.20 -2.46
C GLN A 538 -26.44 22.10 -3.64
N VAL A 539 -26.12 21.50 -4.78
CA VAL A 539 -25.85 22.21 -6.02
C VAL A 539 -26.72 21.62 -7.14
N GLU A 540 -27.11 22.44 -8.09
CA GLU A 540 -27.94 22.02 -9.23
C GLU A 540 -27.11 21.29 -10.30
N ASP A 541 -25.81 21.57 -10.35
CA ASP A 541 -24.89 21.06 -11.35
C ASP A 541 -23.56 20.68 -10.71
N TYR A 542 -23.19 19.40 -10.78
CA TYR A 542 -21.96 18.84 -10.25
C TYR A 542 -20.77 18.98 -11.20
N ASN A 543 -21.02 19.48 -12.43
CA ASN A 543 -19.94 19.68 -13.38
C ASN A 543 -18.97 20.72 -12.86
N PRO A 544 -17.68 20.41 -12.77
CA PRO A 544 -16.69 21.44 -12.96
C PRO A 544 -16.97 22.08 -14.32
N VAL A 545 -16.68 23.34 -14.50
CA VAL A 545 -16.72 23.92 -15.83
C VAL A 545 -15.68 23.15 -16.66
N ALA A 546 -16.14 22.22 -17.50
CA ALA A 546 -15.27 21.54 -18.44
C ALA A 546 -14.88 22.54 -19.50
N PHE A 547 -13.60 22.70 -19.68
CA PHE A 547 -13.01 23.52 -20.73
C PHE A 547 -12.70 22.65 -21.93
N ASP A 548 -12.39 23.27 -23.05
CA ASP A 548 -11.77 22.55 -24.14
C ASP A 548 -10.56 21.79 -23.61
N PRO A 549 -10.48 20.47 -23.82
CA PRO A 549 -9.36 19.67 -23.28
C PRO A 549 -7.97 20.17 -23.66
N GLU A 550 -7.86 20.90 -24.78
CA GLU A 550 -6.59 21.49 -25.26
C GLU A 550 -6.34 22.93 -24.75
N ASP A 551 -7.26 23.50 -23.95
CA ASP A 551 -7.11 24.85 -23.40
C ASP A 551 -6.27 24.87 -22.12
N ALA A 552 -4.96 24.91 -22.29
CA ALA A 552 -4.00 24.99 -21.20
C ALA A 552 -4.12 26.26 -20.33
N ASP A 553 -4.71 27.34 -20.86
CA ASP A 553 -4.83 28.64 -20.20
C ASP A 553 -6.09 28.76 -19.34
N SER A 554 -7.03 27.81 -19.47
CA SER A 554 -8.24 27.77 -18.64
C SER A 554 -7.90 27.71 -17.15
N GLU A 555 -8.78 28.27 -16.30
CA GLU A 555 -8.62 28.27 -14.85
C GLU A 555 -9.68 27.43 -14.15
N PRO A 556 -9.36 26.79 -13.01
CA PRO A 556 -10.33 25.99 -12.26
C PRO A 556 -11.56 26.79 -11.87
N ALA A 557 -12.74 26.26 -12.17
CA ALA A 557 -14.01 26.75 -11.64
C ALA A 557 -14.68 25.62 -10.85
N PRO A 558 -14.34 25.48 -9.54
CA PRO A 558 -14.84 24.39 -8.73
C PRO A 558 -16.37 24.42 -8.64
N PRO A 559 -17.05 23.25 -8.64
CA PRO A 559 -18.50 23.18 -8.51
C PRO A 559 -19.04 23.86 -7.24
N LEU A 560 -18.31 23.82 -6.14
CA LEU A 560 -18.70 24.46 -4.86
C LEU A 560 -18.76 25.99 -4.96
N ALA A 561 -18.01 26.61 -5.85
CA ALA A 561 -18.06 28.07 -6.08
C ALA A 561 -19.42 28.54 -6.61
N LYS A 562 -20.21 27.64 -7.19
CA LYS A 562 -21.58 27.93 -7.68
C LYS A 562 -22.60 28.09 -6.55
N ALA A 563 -22.33 27.53 -5.35
CA ALA A 563 -23.20 27.60 -4.18
C ALA A 563 -22.93 28.91 -3.40
N THR A 564 -23.28 30.07 -3.97
CA THR A 564 -22.92 31.40 -3.42
C THR A 564 -23.40 31.57 -1.98
N ASP A 565 -24.60 31.13 -1.64
CA ASP A 565 -25.16 31.24 -0.28
C ASP A 565 -24.42 30.35 0.74
N TRP A 566 -23.73 29.32 0.28
CA TRP A 566 -22.85 28.48 1.12
C TRP A 566 -21.46 29.09 1.22
N VAL A 567 -20.96 29.68 0.13
CA VAL A 567 -19.62 30.29 0.07
C VAL A 567 -19.55 31.52 0.93
N GLU A 568 -20.52 32.44 0.82
CA GLU A 568 -20.56 33.71 1.59
C GLU A 568 -21.25 33.46 2.94
N VAL A 569 -20.53 33.68 4.03
CA VAL A 569 -21.05 33.44 5.38
C VAL A 569 -20.71 34.61 6.32
N GLU A 570 -21.60 34.87 7.29
CA GLU A 570 -21.30 35.73 8.41
C GLU A 570 -20.97 34.90 9.64
N LEU A 571 -19.74 35.04 10.13
CA LEU A 571 -19.23 34.30 11.29
C LEU A 571 -18.62 35.22 12.30
N ASP A 572 -18.62 34.80 13.56
CA ASP A 572 -17.83 35.40 14.63
C ASP A 572 -16.68 34.47 15.00
N LEU A 573 -15.47 34.80 14.59
CA LEU A 573 -14.26 34.08 14.93
C LEU A 573 -13.52 34.63 16.16
N GLY A 574 -14.26 35.32 17.05
CA GLY A 574 -13.75 35.95 18.29
C GLY A 574 -13.52 37.42 18.20
N HIS A 575 -13.89 38.06 17.08
CA HIS A 575 -13.73 39.51 16.82
C HIS A 575 -15.05 40.23 16.44
N GLY A 576 -16.19 39.57 16.71
CA GLY A 576 -17.52 40.01 16.27
C GLY A 576 -17.87 39.47 14.90
N LYS A 577 -19.17 39.55 14.56
CA LYS A 577 -19.66 39.06 13.26
C LYS A 577 -19.05 39.83 12.11
N GLN A 578 -18.43 39.09 11.20
CA GLN A 578 -17.83 39.58 9.96
C GLN A 578 -18.21 38.70 8.79
N LYS A 579 -18.07 39.21 7.57
CA LYS A 579 -18.28 38.45 6.34
C LYS A 579 -17.02 37.68 5.99
N TYR A 580 -17.21 36.40 5.65
CA TYR A 580 -16.17 35.49 5.22
C TYR A 580 -16.60 34.70 3.98
N TRP A 581 -15.63 34.13 3.28
CA TRP A 581 -15.86 33.27 2.12
C TRP A 581 -15.24 31.89 2.40
N ARG A 582 -16.04 30.82 2.25
CA ARG A 582 -15.54 29.45 2.39
C ARG A 582 -14.60 29.10 1.25
N ASP A 583 -13.62 28.24 1.56
CA ASP A 583 -12.82 27.59 0.52
C ASP A 583 -13.73 26.70 -0.35
N THR A 584 -13.55 26.78 -1.66
CA THR A 584 -14.39 26.09 -2.65
C THR A 584 -13.75 24.82 -3.18
N ASN A 585 -12.57 24.45 -2.72
CA ASN A 585 -11.95 23.18 -3.00
C ASN A 585 -12.40 22.13 -2.00
N VAL A 586 -12.11 20.88 -2.31
CA VAL A 586 -12.25 19.74 -1.38
C VAL A 586 -10.91 19.07 -1.16
N MET A 587 -10.79 18.31 -0.06
CA MET A 587 -9.63 17.52 0.24
C MET A 587 -9.52 16.34 -0.73
N PRO A 588 -8.32 15.78 -0.95
CA PRO A 588 -8.16 14.56 -1.74
C PRO A 588 -8.83 13.37 -1.05
N GLN A 589 -9.25 12.38 -1.82
CA GLN A 589 -9.81 11.11 -1.31
C GLN A 589 -8.94 10.46 -0.23
N TRP A 590 -7.62 10.61 -0.34
CA TRP A 590 -6.65 10.08 0.62
C TRP A 590 -6.76 10.67 2.03
N ALA A 591 -7.45 11.79 2.21
CA ALA A 591 -7.63 12.41 3.53
C ALA A 591 -8.41 11.48 4.47
N GLY A 592 -9.60 11.04 4.06
CA GLY A 592 -10.41 10.11 4.86
C GLY A 592 -9.74 8.76 5.10
N SER A 593 -9.00 8.24 4.12
CA SER A 593 -8.29 6.98 4.23
C SER A 593 -7.02 7.04 5.08
N SER A 594 -6.54 8.23 5.44
CA SER A 594 -5.31 8.39 6.24
C SER A 594 -5.49 8.14 7.74
N TRP A 595 -6.71 7.98 8.22
CA TRP A 595 -6.96 7.88 9.68
C TRP A 595 -8.11 6.97 10.09
N TYR A 596 -8.82 6.34 9.16
CA TYR A 596 -10.04 5.56 9.42
C TYR A 596 -9.82 4.40 10.40
N GLN A 597 -8.61 3.85 10.48
CA GLN A 597 -8.23 2.82 11.44
C GLN A 597 -8.43 3.26 12.89
N LEU A 598 -8.28 4.55 13.18
CA LEU A 598 -8.54 5.12 14.50
C LEU A 598 -10.04 5.23 14.76
N ARG A 599 -10.83 5.61 13.74
CA ARG A 599 -12.28 5.73 13.90
C ARG A 599 -12.96 4.38 14.11
N TYR A 600 -12.43 3.31 13.54
CA TYR A 600 -12.90 1.96 13.85
C TYR A 600 -12.84 1.61 15.34
N ILE A 601 -11.88 2.18 16.04
CA ILE A 601 -11.72 1.95 17.48
C ILE A 601 -12.87 2.58 18.27
N ASP A 602 -13.29 3.79 17.90
CA ASP A 602 -14.22 4.58 18.70
C ASP A 602 -15.22 5.37 17.81
N PRO A 603 -16.04 4.68 16.99
CA PRO A 603 -16.80 5.28 15.91
C PRO A 603 -17.95 6.19 16.37
N THR A 604 -18.40 6.03 17.60
CA THR A 604 -19.54 6.78 18.18
C THR A 604 -19.11 7.91 19.10
N ASN A 605 -17.83 8.10 19.32
CA ASN A 605 -17.31 9.17 20.17
C ASN A 605 -17.51 10.52 19.47
N THR A 606 -18.28 11.41 20.13
CA THR A 606 -18.55 12.77 19.63
C THR A 606 -17.61 13.82 20.20
N ASP A 607 -16.89 13.50 21.27
CA ASP A 607 -16.02 14.43 22.01
C ASP A 607 -14.57 14.38 21.55
N ALA A 608 -14.15 13.23 21.03
CA ALA A 608 -12.79 13.01 20.54
C ALA A 608 -12.79 12.13 19.27
N LEU A 609 -11.77 12.30 18.44
CA LEU A 609 -11.45 11.43 17.31
C LEU A 609 -11.44 9.94 17.72
N VAL A 610 -10.77 9.67 18.82
CA VAL A 610 -10.66 8.39 19.51
C VAL A 610 -10.30 8.65 20.97
N ASP A 611 -10.91 7.94 21.90
CA ASP A 611 -10.50 8.01 23.29
C ASP A 611 -9.11 7.39 23.45
N ILE A 612 -8.22 8.07 24.18
CA ILE A 612 -6.81 7.67 24.31
C ILE A 612 -6.65 6.30 24.99
N GLU A 613 -7.55 5.91 25.89
CA GLU A 613 -7.50 4.59 26.53
C GLU A 613 -7.92 3.49 25.57
N ASN A 614 -8.92 3.76 24.71
CA ASN A 614 -9.33 2.83 23.67
C ASN A 614 -8.24 2.66 22.62
N GLU A 615 -7.59 3.75 22.20
CA GLU A 615 -6.47 3.71 21.27
C GLU A 615 -5.30 2.94 21.87
N ARG A 616 -4.93 3.23 23.13
CA ARG A 616 -3.82 2.53 23.80
C ARG A 616 -4.06 1.03 23.91
N TYR A 617 -5.28 0.62 24.21
CA TYR A 617 -5.64 -0.80 24.26
C TYR A 617 -5.50 -1.49 22.89
N TRP A 618 -6.06 -0.89 21.82
CA TRP A 618 -6.11 -1.52 20.51
C TRP A 618 -4.84 -1.34 19.66
N THR A 619 -4.14 -0.22 19.81
CA THR A 619 -3.02 0.16 18.94
C THR A 619 -1.80 0.66 19.65
N GLY A 620 -1.83 0.81 20.97
CA GLY A 620 -0.68 1.24 21.76
C GLY A 620 0.50 0.27 21.67
N PRO A 621 1.73 0.75 21.92
CA PRO A 621 2.92 -0.10 21.96
C PRO A 621 2.82 -1.20 23.01
N ARG A 622 3.33 -2.38 22.68
CA ARG A 622 3.40 -3.56 23.55
C ARG A 622 4.82 -4.14 23.55
N PRO A 623 5.75 -3.50 24.27
CA PRO A 623 7.17 -3.88 24.22
C PRO A 623 7.44 -5.28 24.75
N ASP A 624 6.61 -5.79 25.66
CA ASP A 624 6.74 -7.16 26.19
C ASP A 624 6.45 -8.24 25.13
N GLU A 625 5.64 -7.93 24.13
CA GLU A 625 5.26 -8.86 23.06
C GLU A 625 6.06 -8.65 21.76
N HIS A 626 6.35 -7.38 21.43
CA HIS A 626 6.93 -6.99 20.13
C HIS A 626 8.32 -6.37 20.22
N GLY A 627 8.91 -6.33 21.43
CA GLY A 627 10.24 -5.75 21.67
C GLY A 627 10.20 -4.27 22.04
N ALA A 628 11.31 -3.81 22.61
CA ALA A 628 11.44 -2.48 23.23
C ALA A 628 11.15 -1.30 22.29
N ASN A 629 11.28 -1.50 20.99
CA ASN A 629 11.07 -0.48 19.97
C ASN A 629 9.71 -0.62 19.24
N ASP A 630 8.76 -1.37 19.81
CA ASP A 630 7.44 -1.52 19.20
C ASP A 630 6.78 -0.15 18.94
N PRO A 631 6.44 0.20 17.70
CA PRO A 631 5.83 1.48 17.39
C PRO A 631 4.33 1.53 17.74
N GLY A 632 3.71 0.39 18.05
CA GLY A 632 2.25 0.26 18.09
C GLY A 632 1.64 0.16 16.70
N GLY A 633 0.36 0.43 16.60
CA GLY A 633 -0.43 0.37 15.37
C GLY A 633 -1.32 -0.87 15.29
N VAL A 634 -2.06 -0.97 14.19
CA VAL A 634 -2.91 -2.12 13.86
C VAL A 634 -2.05 -3.37 13.81
N ASP A 635 -2.48 -4.47 14.46
CA ASP A 635 -1.68 -5.69 14.58
C ASP A 635 -1.44 -6.39 13.27
N LEU A 636 -2.45 -6.41 12.37
CA LEU A 636 -2.34 -6.90 11.01
C LEU A 636 -3.19 -6.05 10.07
N TYR A 637 -2.56 -5.51 9.04
CA TYR A 637 -3.20 -4.76 7.97
C TYR A 637 -2.97 -5.45 6.63
N VAL A 638 -4.06 -5.76 5.92
CA VAL A 638 -4.00 -6.49 4.65
C VAL A 638 -4.52 -5.63 3.51
N GLY A 639 -3.76 -5.55 2.43
CA GLY A 639 -4.17 -4.78 1.26
C GLY A 639 -3.17 -4.80 0.12
N GLY A 640 -3.53 -4.19 -0.99
CA GLY A 640 -2.75 -4.20 -2.22
C GLY A 640 -1.44 -3.42 -2.15
N VAL A 641 -0.43 -3.89 -2.86
CA VAL A 641 0.90 -3.27 -2.92
C VAL A 641 0.89 -1.91 -3.63
N GLU A 642 -0.12 -1.62 -4.43
CA GLU A 642 -0.31 -0.35 -5.14
C GLU A 642 -0.42 0.87 -4.21
N HIS A 643 -0.78 0.63 -2.95
CA HIS A 643 -0.91 1.69 -1.93
C HIS A 643 0.41 2.04 -1.21
N ALA A 644 1.52 1.41 -1.58
CA ALA A 644 2.80 1.53 -0.87
C ALA A 644 3.30 2.98 -0.72
N VAL A 645 3.18 3.80 -1.76
CA VAL A 645 3.66 5.20 -1.79
C VAL A 645 2.54 6.24 -1.82
N LEU A 646 1.29 5.79 -1.70
CA LEU A 646 0.08 6.63 -1.66
C LEU A 646 -0.52 6.61 -0.26
N HIS A 647 -1.62 5.84 -0.10
CA HIS A 647 -2.34 5.69 1.16
C HIS A 647 -1.42 5.41 2.36
N LEU A 648 -0.51 4.45 2.24
CA LEU A 648 0.35 4.06 3.37
C LEU A 648 1.31 5.17 3.79
N LEU A 649 1.85 5.94 2.85
CA LEU A 649 2.74 7.05 3.17
C LEU A 649 1.98 8.21 3.83
N TYR A 650 0.81 8.57 3.29
CA TYR A 650 -0.02 9.64 3.84
C TYR A 650 -0.59 9.29 5.20
N ALA A 651 -1.03 8.04 5.41
CA ALA A 651 -1.50 7.55 6.69
C ALA A 651 -0.40 7.61 7.76
N ARG A 652 0.83 7.24 7.41
CA ARG A 652 1.99 7.34 8.30
C ARG A 652 2.29 8.79 8.68
N PHE A 653 2.23 9.71 7.73
CA PHE A 653 2.45 11.13 7.98
C PHE A 653 1.39 11.70 8.94
N TRP A 654 0.12 11.52 8.66
CA TRP A 654 -0.97 12.01 9.51
C TRP A 654 -0.88 11.43 10.93
N HIS A 655 -0.62 10.13 11.01
CA HIS A 655 -0.50 9.45 12.30
C HIS A 655 0.65 9.99 13.14
N LYS A 656 1.80 10.27 12.53
CA LYS A 656 2.96 10.87 13.22
C LYS A 656 2.65 12.27 13.75
N VAL A 657 1.92 13.07 13.01
CA VAL A 657 1.47 14.39 13.50
C VAL A 657 0.54 14.23 14.71
N LEU A 658 -0.43 13.31 14.62
CA LEU A 658 -1.32 13.03 15.77
C LEU A 658 -0.57 12.52 16.99
N TYR A 659 0.44 11.69 16.77
CA TYR A 659 1.33 11.21 17.85
C TYR A 659 2.11 12.37 18.49
N ASP A 660 2.70 13.23 17.71
CA ASP A 660 3.47 14.39 18.20
C ASP A 660 2.61 15.34 19.03
N LEU A 661 1.35 15.53 18.62
CA LEU A 661 0.39 16.38 19.33
C LEU A 661 -0.29 15.69 20.52
N GLY A 662 0.01 14.40 20.76
CA GLY A 662 -0.47 13.68 21.94
C GLY A 662 -1.87 13.06 21.82
N PHE A 663 -2.43 12.97 20.62
CA PHE A 663 -3.76 12.39 20.40
C PHE A 663 -3.78 10.88 20.31
N VAL A 664 -2.65 10.25 20.01
CA VAL A 664 -2.46 8.80 19.95
C VAL A 664 -1.16 8.38 20.65
N THR A 665 -1.09 7.15 21.12
CA THR A 665 0.08 6.58 21.80
C THR A 665 1.00 5.80 20.86
N SER A 666 0.47 5.36 19.71
CA SER A 666 1.22 4.65 18.67
C SER A 666 1.96 5.63 17.75
N LYS A 667 3.20 5.27 17.36
CA LYS A 667 4.03 6.05 16.44
C LYS A 667 3.71 5.77 14.97
N GLU A 668 3.15 4.60 14.70
CA GLU A 668 2.82 4.13 13.37
C GLU A 668 1.37 3.63 13.32
N PRO A 669 0.67 3.80 12.20
CA PRO A 669 -0.72 3.36 12.08
C PRO A 669 -0.86 1.84 11.99
N TYR A 670 0.10 1.18 11.36
CA TYR A 670 0.03 -0.25 11.04
C TYR A 670 1.35 -0.94 11.42
N ARG A 671 1.32 -1.83 12.41
CA ARG A 671 2.51 -2.56 12.86
C ARG A 671 2.97 -3.57 11.82
N ARG A 672 2.05 -4.42 11.34
CA ARG A 672 2.31 -5.45 10.35
C ARG A 672 1.46 -5.23 9.12
N LEU A 673 2.09 -5.28 7.96
CA LEU A 673 1.44 -5.22 6.65
C LEU A 673 1.61 -6.55 5.93
N PHE A 674 0.53 -7.03 5.33
CA PHE A 674 0.56 -8.16 4.42
C PHE A 674 -0.05 -7.75 3.07
N ASN A 675 0.66 -8.00 1.98
CA ASN A 675 0.13 -7.76 0.65
C ASN A 675 -0.35 -9.08 0.05
N GLN A 676 -1.66 -9.20 -0.19
CA GLN A 676 -2.22 -10.32 -0.92
C GLN A 676 -1.90 -10.22 -2.40
N GLY A 677 -1.90 -11.37 -3.07
CA GLY A 677 -1.89 -11.45 -4.53
C GLY A 677 -3.24 -11.05 -5.12
N TYR A 678 -3.32 -11.06 -6.46
CA TYR A 678 -4.55 -10.77 -7.18
C TYR A 678 -5.19 -12.05 -7.69
N ILE A 679 -6.51 -12.12 -7.66
CA ILE A 679 -7.26 -13.06 -8.49
C ILE A 679 -7.34 -12.46 -9.88
N GLN A 680 -6.80 -13.18 -10.86
CA GLN A 680 -6.69 -12.78 -12.25
C GLN A 680 -7.68 -13.55 -13.09
N ALA A 681 -8.02 -13.00 -14.26
CA ALA A 681 -8.91 -13.66 -15.19
C ALA A 681 -8.49 -13.37 -16.63
N TYR A 682 -8.91 -14.22 -17.56
CA TYR A 682 -8.76 -13.94 -18.96
C TYR A 682 -9.81 -12.93 -19.43
N ALA A 683 -9.38 -11.95 -20.18
CA ALA A 683 -10.23 -11.03 -20.93
C ALA A 683 -10.09 -11.31 -22.43
N TYR A 684 -11.11 -10.97 -23.19
CA TYR A 684 -11.17 -11.25 -24.61
C TYR A 684 -11.54 -10.00 -25.39
N THR A 685 -10.83 -9.75 -26.49
CA THR A 685 -11.09 -8.61 -27.37
C THR A 685 -11.44 -9.07 -28.77
N ASP A 686 -12.39 -8.38 -29.40
CA ASP A 686 -12.71 -8.57 -30.82
C ASP A 686 -11.59 -8.01 -31.72
N SER A 687 -11.76 -8.13 -33.03
CA SER A 687 -10.79 -7.67 -34.04
C SER A 687 -10.53 -6.14 -33.98
N ARG A 688 -11.41 -5.38 -33.33
CA ARG A 688 -11.29 -3.93 -33.15
C ARG A 688 -10.66 -3.56 -31.79
N GLY A 689 -10.27 -4.55 -30.99
CA GLY A 689 -9.75 -4.34 -29.64
C GLY A 689 -10.81 -4.03 -28.58
N VAL A 690 -12.10 -4.26 -28.88
CA VAL A 690 -13.19 -4.03 -27.93
C VAL A 690 -13.41 -5.28 -27.07
N TYR A 691 -13.47 -5.12 -25.76
CA TYR A 691 -13.71 -6.22 -24.83
C TYR A 691 -15.11 -6.81 -24.98
N VAL A 692 -15.16 -8.14 -25.06
CA VAL A 692 -16.39 -8.94 -25.13
C VAL A 692 -16.61 -9.70 -23.82
N PRO A 693 -17.86 -10.08 -23.45
CA PRO A 693 -18.11 -10.80 -22.23
C PRO A 693 -17.36 -12.14 -22.18
N ALA A 694 -16.48 -12.31 -21.22
CA ALA A 694 -15.66 -13.51 -21.10
C ALA A 694 -16.50 -14.79 -20.89
N ALA A 695 -17.64 -14.67 -20.19
CA ALA A 695 -18.56 -15.79 -19.95
C ALA A 695 -19.24 -16.34 -21.23
N GLU A 696 -19.29 -15.55 -22.31
CA GLU A 696 -19.91 -15.93 -23.58
C GLU A 696 -18.90 -16.41 -24.63
N VAL A 697 -17.62 -16.48 -24.25
CA VAL A 697 -16.55 -16.92 -25.16
C VAL A 697 -16.47 -18.44 -25.15
N GLU A 698 -16.48 -19.04 -26.33
CA GLU A 698 -16.32 -20.48 -26.51
C GLU A 698 -14.88 -20.82 -26.96
N GLU A 699 -14.30 -21.85 -26.34
CA GLU A 699 -13.00 -22.40 -26.76
C GLU A 699 -13.23 -23.59 -27.70
N LYS A 700 -12.60 -23.53 -28.88
CA LYS A 700 -12.60 -24.62 -29.87
C LYS A 700 -11.19 -24.77 -30.46
N ASP A 701 -10.60 -25.94 -30.33
CA ASP A 701 -9.28 -26.28 -30.87
C ASP A 701 -8.15 -25.29 -30.45
N GLY A 702 -8.21 -24.78 -29.19
CA GLY A 702 -7.22 -23.84 -28.66
C GLY A 702 -7.41 -22.39 -29.16
N LYS A 703 -8.51 -22.11 -29.83
CA LYS A 703 -8.94 -20.76 -30.26
C LYS A 703 -10.20 -20.37 -29.52
N PHE A 704 -10.41 -19.05 -29.41
CA PHE A 704 -11.50 -18.47 -28.65
C PHE A 704 -12.44 -17.72 -29.59
N PHE A 705 -13.75 -17.93 -29.38
CA PHE A 705 -14.79 -17.36 -30.25
C PHE A 705 -15.88 -16.69 -29.44
N TYR A 706 -16.32 -15.54 -29.89
CA TYR A 706 -17.49 -14.84 -29.40
C TYR A 706 -18.48 -14.63 -30.57
N GLN A 707 -19.70 -15.15 -30.38
CA GLN A 707 -20.75 -15.10 -31.41
C GLN A 707 -20.27 -15.63 -32.81
N GLY A 708 -19.37 -16.62 -32.78
CA GLY A 708 -18.84 -17.24 -34.00
C GLY A 708 -17.63 -16.55 -34.63
N GLU A 709 -17.21 -15.41 -34.08
CA GLU A 709 -15.99 -14.69 -34.51
C GLU A 709 -14.83 -14.97 -33.58
N GLU A 710 -13.63 -15.16 -34.15
CA GLU A 710 -12.41 -15.40 -33.35
C GLU A 710 -12.04 -14.14 -32.57
N VAL A 711 -11.71 -14.29 -31.29
CA VAL A 711 -11.32 -13.22 -30.38
C VAL A 711 -9.92 -13.45 -29.79
N ASN A 712 -9.24 -12.38 -29.43
CA ASN A 712 -7.93 -12.43 -28.78
C ASN A 712 -8.10 -12.60 -27.28
N ARG A 713 -7.25 -13.42 -26.66
CA ARG A 713 -7.23 -13.64 -25.23
C ARG A 713 -6.09 -12.90 -24.57
N GLU A 714 -6.38 -12.17 -23.52
CA GLU A 714 -5.43 -11.51 -22.65
C GLU A 714 -5.55 -12.08 -21.23
N TYR A 715 -4.43 -12.22 -20.53
CA TYR A 715 -4.40 -12.66 -19.14
C TYR A 715 -3.96 -11.51 -18.24
N GLY A 716 -4.70 -11.25 -17.17
CA GLY A 716 -4.33 -10.19 -16.24
C GLY A 716 -5.41 -9.89 -15.20
N LYS A 717 -5.59 -8.64 -14.89
CA LYS A 717 -6.49 -8.17 -13.85
C LYS A 717 -7.95 -8.55 -14.16
N MET A 718 -8.69 -8.96 -13.12
CA MET A 718 -10.14 -9.05 -13.20
C MET A 718 -10.75 -7.66 -13.04
N GLY A 719 -11.69 -7.30 -13.92
CA GLY A 719 -12.34 -6.00 -13.86
C GLY A 719 -13.54 -5.91 -14.81
N LYS A 720 -14.48 -5.04 -14.47
CA LYS A 720 -15.74 -4.90 -15.20
C LYS A 720 -15.57 -4.25 -16.57
N SER A 721 -14.66 -3.29 -16.68
CA SER A 721 -14.29 -2.70 -17.97
C SER A 721 -13.73 -3.73 -18.93
N LEU A 722 -13.11 -4.80 -18.41
CA LEU A 722 -12.58 -5.91 -19.18
C LEU A 722 -13.64 -7.00 -19.46
N LYS A 723 -14.84 -6.87 -18.91
CA LYS A 723 -15.97 -7.82 -19.04
C LYS A 723 -15.60 -9.28 -18.67
N ASN A 724 -14.67 -9.45 -17.71
CA ASN A 724 -14.17 -10.74 -17.24
C ASN A 724 -14.44 -10.98 -15.75
N SER A 725 -15.23 -10.13 -15.10
CA SER A 725 -15.53 -10.25 -13.68
C SER A 725 -16.60 -11.28 -13.38
N VAL A 726 -16.44 -11.99 -12.26
CA VAL A 726 -17.40 -12.93 -11.70
C VAL A 726 -17.92 -12.35 -10.38
N ALA A 727 -19.24 -12.29 -10.19
CA ALA A 727 -19.85 -11.82 -8.96
C ALA A 727 -19.80 -12.90 -7.88
N PRO A 728 -19.46 -12.56 -6.62
CA PRO A 728 -19.48 -13.54 -5.53
C PRO A 728 -20.87 -14.08 -5.25
N ASP A 729 -21.92 -13.33 -5.55
CA ASP A 729 -23.33 -13.76 -5.46
C ASP A 729 -23.61 -15.03 -6.25
N GLU A 730 -23.15 -15.09 -7.50
CA GLU A 730 -23.36 -16.25 -8.38
C GLU A 730 -22.70 -17.51 -7.81
N VAL A 731 -21.47 -17.39 -7.32
CA VAL A 731 -20.75 -18.50 -6.74
C VAL A 731 -21.39 -18.97 -5.42
N ALA A 732 -21.80 -18.04 -4.58
CA ALA A 732 -22.45 -18.38 -3.31
C ALA A 732 -23.85 -19.00 -3.51
N GLU A 733 -24.60 -18.56 -4.51
CA GLU A 733 -25.90 -19.16 -4.85
C GLU A 733 -25.74 -20.59 -5.39
N ASP A 734 -24.77 -20.80 -6.30
CA ASP A 734 -24.58 -22.09 -6.99
C ASP A 734 -23.86 -23.13 -6.13
N TYR A 735 -23.02 -22.70 -5.17
CA TYR A 735 -22.14 -23.61 -4.42
C TYR A 735 -22.16 -23.39 -2.89
N GLY A 736 -22.61 -22.25 -2.42
CA GLY A 736 -22.53 -21.84 -1.03
C GLY A 736 -21.35 -20.91 -0.73
N ALA A 737 -21.53 -20.04 0.27
CA ALA A 737 -20.49 -19.08 0.70
C ALA A 737 -19.29 -19.80 1.32
N ASP A 738 -19.48 -20.84 2.12
CA ASP A 738 -18.38 -21.64 2.66
C ASP A 738 -17.54 -22.30 1.57
N THR A 739 -18.17 -22.76 0.50
CA THR A 739 -17.46 -23.31 -0.67
C THR A 739 -16.58 -22.23 -1.34
N LEU A 740 -17.10 -21.02 -1.51
CA LEU A 740 -16.34 -19.90 -2.05
C LEU A 740 -15.14 -19.56 -1.15
N ARG A 741 -15.34 -19.49 0.17
CA ARG A 741 -14.28 -19.24 1.15
C ARG A 741 -13.17 -20.28 1.07
N VAL A 742 -13.53 -21.55 1.08
CA VAL A 742 -12.57 -22.67 0.97
C VAL A 742 -11.82 -22.61 -0.36
N TYR A 743 -12.52 -22.35 -1.46
CA TYR A 743 -11.89 -22.28 -2.77
C TYR A 743 -10.86 -21.15 -2.86
N GLU A 744 -11.22 -19.93 -2.46
CA GLU A 744 -10.30 -18.78 -2.50
C GLU A 744 -9.08 -19.00 -1.61
N MET A 745 -9.27 -19.55 -0.41
CA MET A 745 -8.16 -19.84 0.48
C MET A 745 -7.28 -21.00 0.00
N SER A 746 -7.82 -21.94 -0.76
CA SER A 746 -7.08 -23.12 -1.25
C SER A 746 -6.34 -22.89 -2.57
N MET A 747 -6.57 -21.78 -3.26
CA MET A 747 -6.00 -21.54 -4.60
C MET A 747 -4.46 -21.46 -4.64
N GLY A 748 -3.81 -21.21 -3.52
CA GLY A 748 -2.35 -21.06 -3.39
C GLY A 748 -1.95 -20.13 -2.26
N PRO A 749 -0.66 -19.83 -2.11
CA PRO A 749 -0.21 -18.85 -1.10
C PRO A 749 -0.89 -17.50 -1.25
N LEU A 750 -1.27 -16.88 -0.14
CA LEU A 750 -2.08 -15.66 -0.14
C LEU A 750 -1.39 -14.47 -0.84
N ASP A 751 -0.07 -14.42 -0.82
CA ASP A 751 0.75 -13.37 -1.44
C ASP A 751 1.01 -13.56 -2.94
N THR A 752 0.53 -14.65 -3.55
CA THR A 752 0.72 -14.93 -4.98
C THR A 752 -0.56 -14.68 -5.77
N SER A 753 -0.41 -14.07 -6.95
CA SER A 753 -1.52 -13.91 -7.89
C SER A 753 -1.84 -15.22 -8.60
N ARG A 754 -3.12 -15.44 -8.91
CA ARG A 754 -3.61 -16.71 -9.44
C ARG A 754 -4.86 -16.55 -10.31
N PRO A 755 -5.06 -17.45 -11.29
CA PRO A 755 -6.21 -17.39 -12.17
C PRO A 755 -7.49 -17.89 -11.47
N TRP A 756 -8.60 -17.22 -11.71
CA TRP A 756 -9.92 -17.71 -11.35
C TRP A 756 -10.42 -18.75 -12.35
N ALA A 757 -10.94 -19.84 -11.84
CA ALA A 757 -11.61 -20.86 -12.65
C ALA A 757 -12.85 -21.39 -11.90
N THR A 758 -14.04 -20.92 -12.29
CA THR A 758 -15.31 -21.32 -11.64
C THR A 758 -15.51 -22.83 -11.61
N LYS A 759 -15.05 -23.56 -12.62
CA LYS A 759 -15.12 -25.02 -12.67
C LYS A 759 -14.37 -25.72 -11.52
N ASP A 760 -13.35 -25.08 -10.96
CA ASP A 760 -12.50 -25.67 -9.92
C ASP A 760 -13.12 -25.51 -8.51
N VAL A 761 -14.13 -24.67 -8.37
CA VAL A 761 -14.91 -24.47 -7.14
C VAL A 761 -15.54 -25.79 -6.65
N VAL A 762 -15.86 -26.69 -7.58
CA VAL A 762 -16.42 -28.04 -7.30
C VAL A 762 -15.51 -28.86 -6.38
N GLY A 763 -14.19 -28.67 -6.44
CA GLY A 763 -13.24 -29.33 -5.54
C GLY A 763 -13.46 -28.98 -4.08
N ALA A 764 -13.68 -27.70 -3.79
CA ALA A 764 -14.00 -27.20 -2.45
C ALA A 764 -15.38 -27.71 -1.97
N GLN A 765 -16.37 -27.70 -2.85
CA GLN A 765 -17.70 -28.24 -2.52
C GLN A 765 -17.64 -29.73 -2.15
N ARG A 766 -16.88 -30.52 -2.89
CA ARG A 766 -16.71 -31.96 -2.59
C ARG A 766 -16.00 -32.20 -1.25
N PHE A 767 -15.08 -31.33 -0.87
CA PHE A 767 -14.46 -31.38 0.45
C PHE A 767 -15.48 -31.17 1.55
N LEU A 768 -16.32 -30.13 1.45
CA LEU A 768 -17.38 -29.86 2.44
C LEU A 768 -18.43 -30.94 2.48
N GLN A 769 -18.76 -31.56 1.34
CA GLN A 769 -19.67 -32.71 1.27
C GLN A 769 -19.11 -33.93 1.99
N ARG A 770 -17.79 -34.19 1.88
CA ARG A 770 -17.14 -35.27 2.62
C ARG A 770 -17.08 -35.01 4.11
N LEU A 771 -16.77 -33.79 4.49
CA LEU A 771 -16.84 -33.36 5.89
C LEU A 771 -18.24 -33.56 6.48
N TRP A 772 -19.26 -33.14 5.75
CA TRP A 772 -20.67 -33.32 6.15
C TRP A 772 -21.00 -34.79 6.42
N ARG A 773 -20.63 -35.70 5.53
CA ARG A 773 -20.88 -37.14 5.65
C ARG A 773 -20.17 -37.82 6.82
N LEU A 774 -19.09 -37.25 7.34
CA LEU A 774 -18.45 -37.74 8.57
C LEU A 774 -19.33 -37.58 9.80
N VAL A 775 -20.29 -36.69 9.77
CA VAL A 775 -21.16 -36.35 10.91
C VAL A 775 -22.61 -36.73 10.65
N VAL A 776 -23.09 -36.59 9.42
CA VAL A 776 -24.50 -36.70 9.05
C VAL A 776 -24.70 -37.82 8.04
N ASP A 777 -25.64 -38.74 8.34
CA ASP A 777 -26.14 -39.70 7.36
C ASP A 777 -27.05 -38.96 6.36
N GLU A 778 -26.68 -38.97 5.09
CA GLU A 778 -27.42 -38.25 4.05
C GLU A 778 -28.86 -38.77 3.78
N ALA A 779 -29.14 -40.02 4.16
CA ALA A 779 -30.44 -40.63 3.99
C ALA A 779 -31.39 -40.33 5.16
N THR A 780 -30.90 -40.33 6.39
CA THR A 780 -31.69 -40.24 7.62
C THR A 780 -31.58 -38.88 8.30
N GLY A 781 -30.48 -38.14 8.10
CA GLY A 781 -30.18 -36.90 8.82
C GLY A 781 -29.63 -37.14 10.23
N GLU A 782 -29.45 -38.40 10.63
CA GLU A 782 -28.93 -38.75 11.95
C GLU A 782 -27.41 -38.56 12.05
N VAL A 783 -26.93 -38.27 13.27
CA VAL A 783 -25.49 -38.13 13.57
C VAL A 783 -24.83 -39.51 13.57
N THR A 784 -23.76 -39.68 12.83
CA THR A 784 -23.05 -40.92 12.61
C THR A 784 -21.84 -41.15 13.53
N VAL A 785 -21.37 -40.11 14.26
CA VAL A 785 -20.23 -40.23 15.16
C VAL A 785 -20.48 -41.24 16.28
N VAL A 786 -19.44 -41.92 16.71
CA VAL A 786 -19.49 -42.95 17.75
C VAL A 786 -18.59 -42.59 18.91
N ASP A 787 -18.97 -43.05 20.12
CA ASP A 787 -18.16 -42.93 21.32
C ASP A 787 -17.16 -44.12 21.35
N ALA A 788 -16.03 -43.94 20.67
CA ALA A 788 -14.97 -44.93 20.60
C ALA A 788 -13.61 -44.30 20.92
N SER A 789 -12.72 -45.04 21.56
CA SER A 789 -11.36 -44.59 21.82
C SER A 789 -10.54 -44.52 20.55
N LEU A 790 -9.67 -43.49 20.46
CA LEU A 790 -8.73 -43.33 19.37
C LEU A 790 -7.61 -44.36 19.44
N THR A 791 -7.22 -44.88 18.29
CA THR A 791 -6.01 -45.70 18.15
C THR A 791 -4.78 -44.80 18.20
N GLU A 792 -3.59 -45.39 18.33
CA GLU A 792 -2.32 -44.67 18.25
C GLU A 792 -2.13 -43.96 16.92
N ASP A 793 -2.53 -44.59 15.80
CA ASP A 793 -2.49 -43.99 14.46
C ASP A 793 -3.44 -42.79 14.36
N ASP A 794 -4.63 -42.88 14.97
CA ASP A 794 -5.57 -41.77 15.03
C ASP A 794 -5.01 -40.57 15.81
N LEU A 795 -4.38 -40.84 16.95
CA LEU A 795 -3.75 -39.83 17.78
C LEU A 795 -2.60 -39.14 17.05
N LYS A 796 -1.75 -39.89 16.35
CA LYS A 796 -0.69 -39.33 15.51
C LYS A 796 -1.27 -38.50 14.37
N ALA A 797 -2.26 -38.98 13.65
CA ALA A 797 -2.91 -38.24 12.56
C ALA A 797 -3.57 -36.96 13.06
N LEU A 798 -4.30 -37.00 14.16
CA LEU A 798 -4.99 -35.88 14.76
C LEU A 798 -4.00 -34.81 15.23
N HIS A 799 -3.05 -35.15 16.07
CA HIS A 799 -2.13 -34.20 16.68
C HIS A 799 -1.17 -33.57 15.66
N ARG A 800 -0.73 -34.31 14.65
CA ARG A 800 0.04 -33.72 13.52
C ARG A 800 -0.78 -32.74 12.71
N THR A 801 -2.05 -33.06 12.46
CA THR A 801 -2.97 -32.12 11.78
C THR A 801 -3.18 -30.86 12.61
N ILE A 802 -3.46 -30.99 13.90
CA ILE A 802 -3.63 -29.83 14.80
C ILE A 802 -2.38 -28.96 14.78
N ALA A 803 -1.19 -29.53 15.00
CA ALA A 803 0.06 -28.78 15.04
C ALA A 803 0.31 -28.02 13.73
N GLY A 804 0.13 -28.69 12.58
CA GLY A 804 0.31 -28.08 11.27
C GLY A 804 -0.71 -27.00 10.96
N VAL A 805 -1.98 -27.21 11.30
CA VAL A 805 -3.06 -26.24 11.08
C VAL A 805 -2.91 -24.99 11.97
N ARG A 806 -2.53 -25.18 13.24
CA ARG A 806 -2.22 -24.05 14.14
C ARG A 806 -1.10 -23.17 13.58
N ASP A 807 -0.01 -23.76 13.14
CA ASP A 807 1.12 -23.04 12.58
C ASP A 807 0.72 -22.32 11.27
N ASP A 808 -0.05 -22.97 10.42
CA ASP A 808 -0.47 -22.41 9.15
C ASP A 808 -1.46 -21.24 9.33
N TYR A 809 -2.45 -21.32 10.22
CA TYR A 809 -3.35 -20.21 10.52
C TYR A 809 -2.61 -19.01 11.12
N ALA A 810 -1.66 -19.26 12.02
CA ALA A 810 -0.86 -18.21 12.63
C ALA A 810 -0.01 -17.43 11.61
N HIS A 811 0.31 -18.05 10.46
CA HIS A 811 1.16 -17.48 9.41
C HIS A 811 0.42 -17.18 8.10
N LEU A 812 -0.90 -17.12 8.11
CA LEU A 812 -1.72 -16.84 6.90
C LEU A 812 -1.46 -17.81 5.74
N ARG A 813 -1.19 -19.08 6.05
CA ARG A 813 -0.98 -20.14 5.07
C ARG A 813 -2.24 -20.99 4.87
N ASP A 814 -3.36 -20.35 4.56
CA ASP A 814 -4.67 -20.97 4.51
C ASP A 814 -4.80 -22.07 3.43
N ASN A 815 -4.01 -21.98 2.37
CA ASN A 815 -3.96 -23.02 1.34
C ASN A 815 -3.41 -24.34 1.87
N THR A 816 -2.42 -24.31 2.75
CA THR A 816 -1.88 -25.49 3.41
C THR A 816 -2.77 -26.00 4.53
N VAL A 817 -3.51 -25.12 5.21
CA VAL A 817 -4.61 -25.52 6.10
C VAL A 817 -5.63 -26.37 5.34
N ALA A 818 -6.13 -25.85 4.23
CA ALA A 818 -7.11 -26.58 3.41
C ALA A 818 -6.59 -27.97 2.99
N ALA A 819 -5.35 -28.06 2.54
CA ALA A 819 -4.71 -29.33 2.16
C ALA A 819 -4.66 -30.31 3.34
N LYS A 820 -4.21 -29.88 4.52
CA LYS A 820 -4.13 -30.71 5.72
C LYS A 820 -5.49 -31.20 6.19
N LEU A 821 -6.50 -30.34 6.15
CA LEU A 821 -7.87 -30.69 6.51
C LEU A 821 -8.48 -31.71 5.52
N ILE A 822 -8.20 -31.57 4.22
CA ILE A 822 -8.60 -32.51 3.20
C ILE A 822 -7.95 -33.87 3.44
N GLU A 823 -6.66 -33.92 3.74
CA GLU A 823 -5.95 -35.13 4.06
C GLU A 823 -6.52 -35.83 5.30
N TYR A 824 -6.82 -35.09 6.35
CA TYR A 824 -7.38 -35.63 7.57
C TYR A 824 -8.82 -36.13 7.40
N VAL A 825 -9.66 -35.43 6.64
CA VAL A 825 -11.00 -35.91 6.26
C VAL A 825 -10.90 -37.20 5.45
N ASN A 826 -9.96 -37.30 4.51
CA ASN A 826 -9.73 -38.52 3.73
C ASN A 826 -9.28 -39.67 4.62
N TYR A 827 -8.39 -39.43 5.58
CA TYR A 827 -7.95 -40.40 6.57
C TYR A 827 -9.14 -40.97 7.36
N LEU A 828 -9.97 -40.11 7.96
CA LEU A 828 -11.13 -40.52 8.74
C LEU A 828 -12.18 -41.23 7.90
N THR A 829 -12.45 -40.76 6.69
CA THR A 829 -13.41 -41.39 5.78
C THR A 829 -12.97 -42.81 5.40
N LYS A 830 -11.69 -43.01 5.15
CA LYS A 830 -11.13 -44.32 4.79
C LYS A 830 -11.09 -45.25 6.00
N THR A 831 -10.70 -44.75 7.15
CA THR A 831 -10.50 -45.57 8.37
C THR A 831 -11.83 -45.96 9.00
N TYR A 832 -12.82 -45.04 8.95
CA TYR A 832 -14.12 -45.21 9.63
C TYR A 832 -15.31 -45.03 8.68
N PRO A 833 -15.52 -45.97 7.74
CA PRO A 833 -16.61 -45.84 6.73
C PRO A 833 -18.04 -45.92 7.33
N SER A 834 -18.15 -46.42 8.58
CA SER A 834 -19.46 -46.62 9.26
C SER A 834 -19.69 -45.71 10.46
N GLY A 835 -18.79 -44.74 10.71
CA GLY A 835 -18.88 -43.82 11.84
C GLY A 835 -17.55 -43.57 12.52
N ALA A 836 -17.06 -42.37 12.48
CA ALA A 836 -15.80 -41.97 13.10
C ALA A 836 -15.95 -41.68 14.59
N PRO A 837 -14.89 -41.85 15.38
CA PRO A 837 -14.89 -41.47 16.80
C PRO A 837 -15.15 -40.00 16.99
N ARG A 838 -15.99 -39.64 17.98
CA ARG A 838 -16.29 -38.25 18.36
C ARG A 838 -15.04 -37.45 18.64
N ASP A 839 -14.10 -38.02 19.39
CA ASP A 839 -12.83 -37.35 19.77
C ASP A 839 -11.89 -37.06 18.57
N ALA A 840 -12.13 -37.66 17.41
CA ALA A 840 -11.44 -37.36 16.16
C ALA A 840 -12.17 -36.30 15.32
N VAL A 841 -13.50 -36.28 15.40
CA VAL A 841 -14.35 -35.42 14.55
C VAL A 841 -14.55 -34.04 15.14
N GLU A 842 -14.77 -33.92 16.44
CA GLU A 842 -14.96 -32.61 17.09
C GLU A 842 -13.77 -31.67 16.91
N PRO A 843 -12.52 -32.08 17.12
CA PRO A 843 -11.36 -31.25 16.79
C PRO A 843 -11.26 -30.87 15.31
N LEU A 844 -11.67 -31.74 14.41
CA LEU A 844 -11.73 -31.43 12.98
C LEU A 844 -12.72 -30.30 12.70
N VAL A 845 -13.93 -30.36 13.27
CA VAL A 845 -14.92 -29.30 13.10
C VAL A 845 -14.41 -27.96 13.65
N GLN A 846 -13.73 -27.99 14.79
CA GLN A 846 -13.07 -26.79 15.34
C GLN A 846 -11.99 -26.24 14.41
N MET A 847 -11.15 -27.10 13.83
CA MET A 847 -10.10 -26.68 12.89
C MET A 847 -10.66 -26.12 11.57
N VAL A 848 -11.80 -26.61 11.12
CA VAL A 848 -12.51 -26.13 9.91
C VAL A 848 -13.19 -24.78 10.15
N SER A 849 -13.59 -24.50 11.38
CA SER A 849 -14.43 -23.35 11.74
C SER A 849 -13.92 -22.00 11.22
N PRO A 850 -12.64 -21.65 11.31
CA PRO A 850 -12.17 -20.39 10.73
C PRO A 850 -12.35 -20.31 9.22
N LEU A 851 -12.12 -21.41 8.53
CA LEU A 851 -12.15 -21.49 7.06
C LEU A 851 -13.59 -21.55 6.51
N ALA A 852 -14.45 -22.40 7.08
CA ALA A 852 -15.83 -22.63 6.66
C ALA A 852 -16.77 -22.56 7.88
N PRO A 853 -17.06 -21.33 8.37
CA PRO A 853 -17.70 -21.14 9.67
C PRO A 853 -19.15 -21.62 9.73
N HIS A 854 -19.90 -21.53 8.64
CA HIS A 854 -21.33 -21.88 8.66
C HIS A 854 -21.55 -23.38 8.80
N ILE A 855 -20.86 -24.20 7.99
CA ILE A 855 -20.96 -25.65 8.10
C ILE A 855 -20.39 -26.13 9.45
N ALA A 856 -19.32 -25.48 9.94
CA ALA A 856 -18.75 -25.85 11.23
C ALA A 856 -19.72 -25.57 12.39
N GLU A 857 -20.40 -24.45 12.40
CA GLU A 857 -21.45 -24.14 13.39
C GLU A 857 -22.58 -25.17 13.35
N GLU A 858 -23.07 -25.53 12.15
CA GLU A 858 -24.13 -26.51 12.00
C GLU A 858 -23.71 -27.89 12.51
N LEU A 859 -22.52 -28.35 12.13
CA LEU A 859 -21.98 -29.62 12.58
C LEU A 859 -21.77 -29.64 14.10
N TRP A 860 -21.26 -28.54 14.66
CA TRP A 860 -21.06 -28.40 16.10
C TRP A 860 -22.35 -28.48 16.88
N SER A 861 -23.39 -27.80 16.39
CA SER A 861 -24.75 -27.88 16.94
C SER A 861 -25.33 -29.29 16.87
N LEU A 862 -25.20 -29.97 15.72
CA LEU A 862 -25.64 -31.36 15.53
C LEU A 862 -24.91 -32.33 16.45
N LEU A 863 -23.66 -32.09 16.77
CA LEU A 863 -22.90 -32.87 17.74
C LEU A 863 -23.33 -32.67 19.20
N GLY A 864 -24.29 -31.78 19.45
CA GLY A 864 -24.93 -31.58 20.75
C GLY A 864 -24.39 -30.42 21.58
N HIS A 865 -23.60 -29.55 20.96
CA HIS A 865 -23.06 -28.36 21.64
C HIS A 865 -24.07 -27.20 21.53
N PRO A 866 -24.50 -26.61 22.64
CA PRO A 866 -25.52 -25.53 22.63
C PRO A 866 -24.94 -24.16 22.29
N GLU A 867 -23.67 -23.95 22.51
CA GLU A 867 -22.99 -22.70 22.32
C GLU A 867 -22.34 -22.63 20.93
N THR A 868 -22.10 -21.39 20.45
CA THR A 868 -21.37 -21.17 19.18
C THR A 868 -19.94 -21.71 19.23
N ILE A 869 -19.49 -22.28 18.12
CA ILE A 869 -18.10 -22.73 17.96
C ILE A 869 -17.11 -21.55 17.89
N THR A 870 -17.59 -20.35 17.65
CA THR A 870 -16.75 -19.16 17.42
C THR A 870 -15.73 -18.91 18.55
N PHE A 871 -16.11 -19.18 19.78
CA PHE A 871 -15.28 -18.96 20.98
C PHE A 871 -14.79 -20.25 21.62
N GLU A 872 -15.04 -21.40 21.03
CA GLU A 872 -14.47 -22.65 21.53
C GLU A 872 -12.95 -22.62 21.43
N PRO A 873 -12.24 -23.05 22.48
CA PRO A 873 -10.77 -23.10 22.43
C PRO A 873 -10.28 -23.93 21.25
N PHE A 874 -9.35 -23.37 20.50
CA PHE A 874 -8.76 -24.11 19.38
C PHE A 874 -8.04 -25.36 19.89
N PRO A 875 -8.14 -26.53 19.22
CA PRO A 875 -7.54 -27.78 19.67
C PRO A 875 -6.05 -27.66 19.93
N GLU A 876 -5.59 -28.27 21.00
CA GLU A 876 -4.20 -28.38 21.38
C GLU A 876 -3.61 -29.73 20.97
N PHE A 877 -2.31 -29.77 20.75
CA PHE A 877 -1.59 -30.98 20.41
C PHE A 877 -0.58 -31.39 21.48
N ALA A 878 -0.30 -32.68 21.59
CA ALA A 878 0.75 -33.21 22.44
C ALA A 878 1.96 -33.64 21.58
N GLU A 879 3.15 -33.14 21.94
CA GLU A 879 4.37 -33.35 21.17
C GLU A 879 4.74 -34.81 20.99
N GLN A 880 4.40 -35.66 21.97
CA GLN A 880 4.65 -37.11 21.89
C GLN A 880 4.05 -37.78 20.65
N TRP A 881 2.99 -37.18 20.03
CA TRP A 881 2.34 -37.73 18.85
C TRP A 881 2.86 -37.12 17.54
N LEU A 882 3.80 -36.18 17.60
CA LEU A 882 4.37 -35.52 16.44
C LEU A 882 5.60 -36.28 15.88
N THR A 883 6.27 -37.06 16.73
CA THR A 883 7.46 -37.81 16.37
C THR A 883 7.07 -39.24 16.02
N ASP A 884 7.60 -39.78 14.92
CA ASP A 884 7.55 -41.21 14.67
C ASP A 884 8.64 -41.88 15.49
N ASP A 885 8.28 -42.94 16.19
CA ASP A 885 9.26 -43.81 16.86
C ASP A 885 10.13 -44.53 15.81
N THR A 886 9.66 -44.60 14.58
CA THR A 886 10.34 -45.24 13.46
C THR A 886 10.43 -44.31 12.24
N VAL A 887 11.49 -44.47 11.46
CA VAL A 887 11.70 -43.79 10.17
C VAL A 887 11.98 -44.83 9.09
N GLU A 888 11.33 -44.68 7.93
CA GLU A 888 11.59 -45.56 6.76
C GLU A 888 12.94 -45.21 6.14
N VAL A 889 13.85 -46.16 6.11
CA VAL A 889 15.20 -46.00 5.58
C VAL A 889 15.39 -46.90 4.34
N PRO A 890 15.79 -46.32 3.18
CA PRO A 890 16.09 -47.09 1.99
C PRO A 890 17.37 -47.95 2.17
N VAL A 891 17.28 -49.23 1.83
CA VAL A 891 18.41 -50.13 1.77
C VAL A 891 18.87 -50.31 0.33
N GLN A 892 20.12 -49.96 0.11
CA GLN A 892 20.77 -50.06 -1.18
C GLN A 892 21.70 -51.29 -1.19
N ILE A 893 21.80 -51.90 -2.35
CA ILE A 893 22.83 -52.91 -2.63
C ILE A 893 23.64 -52.41 -3.82
N ASN A 894 24.94 -52.25 -3.60
CA ASN A 894 25.85 -51.65 -4.59
C ASN A 894 25.31 -50.35 -5.19
N GLY A 895 24.77 -49.45 -4.33
CA GLY A 895 24.26 -48.11 -4.72
C GLY A 895 22.85 -48.08 -5.35
N LYS A 896 22.16 -49.21 -5.44
CA LYS A 896 20.78 -49.27 -5.97
C LYS A 896 19.81 -49.66 -4.86
N VAL A 897 18.76 -48.88 -4.65
CA VAL A 897 17.69 -49.15 -3.67
C VAL A 897 17.01 -50.48 -4.02
N LYS A 898 16.96 -51.39 -3.04
CA LYS A 898 16.40 -52.72 -3.17
C LYS A 898 15.29 -53.02 -2.17
N ALA A 899 15.30 -52.37 -1.02
CA ALA A 899 14.30 -52.51 0.01
C ALA A 899 14.15 -51.18 0.76
N ARG A 900 13.11 -51.08 1.56
CA ARG A 900 12.90 -50.04 2.55
C ARG A 900 12.55 -50.69 3.87
N ILE A 901 13.14 -50.27 4.95
CA ILE A 901 12.97 -50.81 6.28
C ILE A 901 12.57 -49.72 7.26
N ASP A 902 11.66 -50.05 8.18
CA ASP A 902 11.32 -49.18 9.28
C ASP A 902 12.28 -49.45 10.44
N VAL A 903 12.94 -48.38 10.89
CA VAL A 903 13.92 -48.45 12.00
C VAL A 903 13.61 -47.39 13.01
N ALA A 904 13.99 -47.53 14.26
CA ALA A 904 13.85 -46.51 15.25
C ALA A 904 14.54 -45.19 14.80
N THR A 905 13.92 -44.04 15.07
CA THR A 905 14.44 -42.70 14.69
C THR A 905 15.82 -42.42 15.27
N ASP A 906 16.12 -43.00 16.41
CA ASP A 906 17.39 -42.93 17.13
C ASP A 906 18.34 -44.11 16.86
N ALA A 907 17.97 -44.97 15.87
CA ALA A 907 18.75 -46.16 15.51
C ALA A 907 20.21 -45.81 15.20
N SER A 908 21.13 -46.49 15.84
CA SER A 908 22.55 -46.37 15.58
C SER A 908 22.93 -46.97 14.21
N LYS A 909 24.17 -46.74 13.77
CA LYS A 909 24.66 -47.36 12.52
C LYS A 909 24.62 -48.88 12.57
N ASP A 910 24.89 -49.43 13.73
CA ASP A 910 24.92 -50.90 13.96
C ASP A 910 23.49 -51.46 13.95
N ASP A 911 22.51 -50.75 14.53
CA ASP A 911 21.09 -51.10 14.47
C ASP A 911 20.54 -51.05 13.04
N LEU A 912 20.93 -50.05 12.28
CA LEU A 912 20.57 -49.93 10.85
C LEU A 912 21.15 -51.05 10.01
N GLU A 913 22.40 -51.42 10.25
CA GLU A 913 23.02 -52.57 9.58
C GLU A 913 22.32 -53.89 9.94
N ALA A 914 22.05 -54.09 11.24
CA ALA A 914 21.34 -55.26 11.71
C ALA A 914 19.93 -55.38 11.12
N ALA A 915 19.16 -54.27 11.13
CA ALA A 915 17.83 -54.22 10.57
C ALA A 915 17.82 -54.47 9.03
N ALA A 916 18.78 -53.90 8.32
CA ALA A 916 18.91 -54.07 6.88
C ALA A 916 19.23 -55.56 6.51
N LEU A 917 20.07 -56.22 7.26
CA LEU A 917 20.43 -57.62 7.04
C LEU A 917 19.33 -58.60 7.48
N ALA A 918 18.48 -58.18 8.43
CA ALA A 918 17.33 -58.97 8.89
C ALA A 918 16.10 -58.87 7.99
N ASP A 919 16.04 -57.90 7.04
CA ASP A 919 14.95 -57.85 6.07
C ASP A 919 15.01 -59.01 5.08
N ASP A 920 13.92 -59.72 4.95
CA ASP A 920 13.85 -60.93 4.11
C ASP A 920 14.23 -60.67 2.65
N ARG A 921 13.92 -59.53 2.09
CA ARG A 921 14.24 -59.16 0.69
C ARG A 921 15.72 -58.88 0.55
N VAL A 922 16.31 -58.21 1.51
CA VAL A 922 17.74 -57.88 1.55
C VAL A 922 18.53 -59.17 1.77
N ALA A 923 18.12 -60.00 2.76
CA ALA A 923 18.72 -61.25 3.06
C ALA A 923 18.79 -62.20 1.84
N ALA A 924 17.69 -62.33 1.08
CA ALA A 924 17.64 -63.06 -0.15
C ALA A 924 18.56 -62.52 -1.26
N LEU A 925 18.83 -61.25 -1.31
CA LEU A 925 19.67 -60.63 -2.33
C LEU A 925 21.15 -60.66 -1.99
N VAL A 926 21.50 -60.84 -0.70
CA VAL A 926 22.89 -61.00 -0.25
C VAL A 926 23.29 -62.43 0.01
N ASP A 927 22.33 -63.39 -0.08
CA ASP A 927 22.57 -64.82 0.11
C ASP A 927 23.63 -65.35 -0.89
N GLY A 928 24.65 -66.04 -0.35
CA GLY A 928 25.77 -66.52 -1.13
C GLY A 928 26.79 -65.44 -1.58
N LYS A 929 26.67 -64.23 -1.13
CA LYS A 929 27.58 -63.12 -1.41
C LYS A 929 28.31 -62.69 -0.15
N THR A 930 29.48 -62.07 -0.30
CA THR A 930 30.23 -61.51 0.81
C THR A 930 29.92 -60.00 0.91
N VAL A 931 29.40 -59.56 2.06
CA VAL A 931 29.26 -58.11 2.35
C VAL A 931 30.66 -57.56 2.66
N VAL A 932 31.16 -56.73 1.76
CA VAL A 932 32.54 -56.20 1.84
C VAL A 932 32.57 -54.90 2.66
N LYS A 933 31.47 -54.12 2.59
CA LYS A 933 31.36 -52.86 3.33
C LYS A 933 29.91 -52.48 3.53
N VAL A 934 29.60 -51.95 4.71
CA VAL A 934 28.31 -51.33 5.02
C VAL A 934 28.50 -49.82 5.22
N ILE A 935 27.64 -49.04 4.57
CA ILE A 935 27.58 -47.61 4.74
C ILE A 935 26.19 -47.27 5.29
N ALA A 936 26.09 -47.12 6.60
CA ALA A 936 24.85 -46.74 7.26
C ALA A 936 24.91 -45.26 7.71
N ILE A 937 23.88 -44.51 7.29
CA ILE A 937 23.69 -43.11 7.67
C ILE A 937 22.38 -43.03 8.42
N PRO A 938 22.41 -42.76 9.75
CA PRO A 938 21.22 -42.68 10.57
C PRO A 938 20.15 -41.77 9.97
N GLY A 939 18.91 -42.25 9.96
CA GLY A 939 17.75 -41.57 9.40
C GLY A 939 17.76 -41.35 7.87
N ARG A 940 18.77 -41.83 7.13
CA ARG A 940 18.89 -41.53 5.68
C ARG A 940 18.96 -42.75 4.78
N MET A 941 19.87 -43.66 5.05
CA MET A 941 20.05 -44.85 4.17
C MET A 941 21.02 -45.90 4.74
N VAL A 942 20.88 -47.14 4.25
CA VAL A 942 21.88 -48.18 4.39
C VAL A 942 22.31 -48.65 2.99
N ASN A 943 23.60 -48.69 2.72
CA ASN A 943 24.10 -49.26 1.47
C ASN A 943 25.08 -50.45 1.76
N LEU A 944 24.67 -51.62 1.31
CA LEU A 944 25.44 -52.84 1.40
C LEU A 944 26.28 -52.99 0.12
N VAL A 945 27.59 -52.98 0.26
CA VAL A 945 28.50 -53.28 -0.84
C VAL A 945 28.81 -54.81 -0.81
N VAL A 946 28.33 -55.53 -1.78
CA VAL A 946 28.47 -56.99 -1.86
C VAL A 946 29.27 -57.41 -3.08
N LYS A 947 30.04 -58.51 -2.93
CA LYS A 947 30.75 -59.19 -4.00
C LYS A 947 30.27 -60.61 -4.16
#